data_cade4528c12f5178042d8831ef95a0c3
#
_entry.id   cade4528c12f5178042d8831ef95a0c3
#
_cell.length_a   1.000
_cell.length_b   1.000
_cell.length_c   1.000
_cell.angle_alpha   90.00
_cell.angle_beta   90.00
_cell.angle_gamma   90.00
#
_symmetry.space_group_name_H-M   'P 1'
#
loop_
_entity.id
_entity.type
_entity.pdbx_description
1 polymer ?
#
loop_
_entity_poly.entity_id
_entity_poly.type
_entity_poly.pdbx_seq_one_letter_code
_entity_poly.pdbx_strand_id
1 'polypeptide(L)'
;MTDTTRIVVLGGGYGGVQATKLLNRRLGKRRDVQITLIDKNPFQTLMTELHEVACGRVEPESVRISYRKIFGATPVSVVADRIRTIDFDKRTLTSDATSYDYDYLMIGVGAEPEDFGLPGVRENAFMLWSFDDALALRQHIEDVFREAASEKDPAKRAELLTFVVAGAGFTGIEVAGELKDHRRVMCQAYHIDEREVRIIVVEALGWILPNLPPRLQEKARRYLERRGVEIMLRSPILGAEKGKVLLAGNASLATRTFIWTCGIQGREFAGNLALTKGRCVNRACRFSTTQSTCGVKNCTFAPGIYVPGKRGRLLVNEYMQSIDYPNVYVVGDVAWYLEGGKALPQIVETAVQTAETAAHNIAAAVERDQMKAFHSNYHGIMVSLGAFSGVAHVMGLSLTGIFAIGVKHLINIVHLFTVAGVNQVWEYVKHELLDIKNQRSFIGGLAAYKVRGYWPLLLRLWLGFMWVVEATNKMTEGWLDFSSGQSKTGWMFSPGVIQAGVKGAQAGAVPAAAPAAAPAAPSAAAGAAQGAAQAVSGATQAAQGAAPGAAAATSGASAAAAAPSAAAATSAASAAHAAAGAAAHAAPAAVAAAAHAAPGPWLDTTHNILDPSWGIVTWFRHTFMDGIFAHLPYTVFQLIIVFTELLIGLALFGGFFTWFAAVASIGLCIIFTLSGMFAWNQAWFIFAAILMMGGAGRAFGLDSFTVPFFKKWWNGTKVARRTRLYADEPTK
;
A
#
# COMPACT_ATOMS: atom_id res chain seq x y z
N MET A 1 -8.90 44.88 23.43
CA MET A 1 -9.10 43.52 22.91
C MET A 1 -8.47 43.53 21.52
N THR A 2 -7.44 42.77 21.25
CA THR A 2 -6.86 42.67 19.90
C THR A 2 -7.91 42.00 19.02
N ASP A 3 -8.31 42.71 17.96
CA ASP A 3 -9.34 42.22 17.03
C ASP A 3 -8.82 40.93 16.37
N THR A 4 -9.51 39.80 16.54
CA THR A 4 -9.07 38.48 16.06
C THR A 4 -9.37 38.40 14.57
N THR A 5 -8.35 38.23 13.75
CA THR A 5 -8.49 37.99 12.31
C THR A 5 -9.02 36.60 12.03
N ARG A 6 -10.20 36.48 11.41
CA ARG A 6 -10.89 35.24 11.09
C ARG A 6 -10.64 34.84 9.64
N ILE A 7 -9.97 33.73 9.42
CA ILE A 7 -9.72 33.16 8.10
C ILE A 7 -10.58 31.92 7.93
N VAL A 8 -11.49 31.95 6.97
CA VAL A 8 -12.38 30.82 6.66
C VAL A 8 -11.97 30.20 5.33
N VAL A 9 -11.75 28.89 5.32
CA VAL A 9 -11.55 28.08 4.13
C VAL A 9 -12.79 27.23 3.91
N LEU A 10 -13.51 27.49 2.83
CA LEU A 10 -14.72 26.77 2.44
C LEU A 10 -14.42 25.72 1.39
N GLY A 11 -14.56 24.45 1.77
CA GLY A 11 -14.25 23.26 0.97
C GLY A 11 -12.95 22.60 1.37
N GLY A 12 -13.04 21.36 1.81
CA GLY A 12 -11.94 20.52 2.31
C GLY A 12 -11.40 19.52 1.28
N GLY A 13 -11.46 19.85 -0.01
CA GLY A 13 -10.79 19.08 -1.07
C GLY A 13 -9.26 19.26 -1.06
N TYR A 14 -8.59 18.87 -2.15
CA TYR A 14 -7.13 18.98 -2.28
C TYR A 14 -6.61 20.39 -2.01
N GLY A 15 -7.24 21.40 -2.62
CA GLY A 15 -6.85 22.80 -2.43
C GLY A 15 -7.11 23.30 -1.02
N GLY A 16 -8.32 23.09 -0.47
CA GLY A 16 -8.67 23.60 0.85
C GLY A 16 -7.85 22.99 1.98
N VAL A 17 -7.57 21.70 1.95
CA VAL A 17 -6.67 21.03 2.92
C VAL A 17 -5.25 21.60 2.82
N GLN A 18 -4.72 21.74 1.60
CA GLN A 18 -3.38 22.29 1.40
C GLN A 18 -3.28 23.72 1.90
N ALA A 19 -4.24 24.56 1.53
CA ALA A 19 -4.28 25.94 2.00
C ALA A 19 -4.34 26.06 3.52
N THR A 20 -5.24 25.32 4.15
CA THR A 20 -5.41 25.33 5.62
C THR A 20 -4.12 24.90 6.32
N LYS A 21 -3.40 23.92 5.77
CA LYS A 21 -2.09 23.50 6.32
C LYS A 21 -1.02 24.58 6.20
N LEU A 22 -0.98 25.29 5.08
CA LEU A 22 -0.01 26.37 4.85
C LEU A 22 -0.31 27.57 5.73
N LEU A 23 -1.57 27.98 5.81
CA LEU A 23 -2.04 29.03 6.71
C LEU A 23 -1.71 28.70 8.17
N ASN A 24 -1.99 27.48 8.60
CA ASN A 24 -1.64 27.03 9.94
C ASN A 24 -0.12 27.01 10.19
N ARG A 25 0.68 26.64 9.19
CA ARG A 25 2.15 26.64 9.31
C ARG A 25 2.69 28.07 9.52
N ARG A 26 2.15 29.05 8.80
CA ARG A 26 2.60 30.45 8.85
C ARG A 26 1.99 31.22 10.00
N LEU A 27 0.67 31.10 10.20
CA LEU A 27 -0.10 31.93 11.13
C LEU A 27 -0.58 31.19 12.40
N GLY A 28 -0.53 29.87 12.46
CA GLY A 28 -1.13 29.08 13.54
C GLY A 28 -0.52 29.24 14.94
N LYS A 29 0.62 29.96 15.05
CA LYS A 29 1.21 30.33 16.34
C LYS A 29 0.69 31.68 16.87
N ARG A 30 0.05 32.47 16.04
CA ARG A 30 -0.52 33.76 16.37
C ARG A 30 -1.83 33.58 17.15
N ARG A 31 -1.97 34.30 18.26
CA ARG A 31 -3.18 34.26 19.09
C ARG A 31 -4.30 35.15 18.58
N ASP A 32 -3.96 36.10 17.71
CA ASP A 32 -4.85 37.07 17.07
C ASP A 32 -5.36 36.57 15.69
N VAL A 33 -5.13 35.30 15.34
CA VAL A 33 -5.60 34.67 14.10
C VAL A 33 -6.36 33.40 14.41
N GLN A 34 -7.55 33.27 13.86
CA GLN A 34 -8.37 32.06 13.89
C GLN A 34 -8.52 31.49 12.48
N ILE A 35 -8.20 30.22 12.28
CA ILE A 35 -8.35 29.54 11.00
C ILE A 35 -9.44 28.47 11.13
N THR A 36 -10.45 28.55 10.26
CA THR A 36 -11.57 27.61 10.24
C THR A 36 -11.68 26.97 8.86
N LEU A 37 -11.67 25.63 8.83
CA LEU A 37 -12.00 24.83 7.63
C LEU A 37 -13.45 24.38 7.73
N ILE A 38 -14.27 24.71 6.73
CA ILE A 38 -15.67 24.27 6.65
C ILE A 38 -15.84 23.38 5.42
N ASP A 39 -16.35 22.17 5.63
CA ASP A 39 -16.75 21.26 4.55
C ASP A 39 -18.02 20.51 4.95
N LYS A 40 -18.82 20.10 3.97
CA LYS A 40 -20.05 19.31 4.21
C LYS A 40 -19.74 17.90 4.74
N ASN A 41 -18.56 17.37 4.47
CA ASN A 41 -18.09 16.07 4.92
C ASN A 41 -17.05 16.22 6.04
N PRO A 42 -16.94 15.28 6.99
CA PRO A 42 -15.91 15.28 8.02
C PRO A 42 -14.55 14.71 7.55
N PHE A 43 -14.38 14.52 6.23
CA PHE A 43 -13.20 13.90 5.62
C PHE A 43 -12.89 14.48 4.24
N GLN A 44 -11.63 14.44 3.86
CA GLN A 44 -11.19 14.63 2.48
C GLN A 44 -11.38 13.33 1.70
N THR A 45 -11.93 13.43 0.50
CA THR A 45 -12.03 12.30 -0.44
C THR A 45 -10.85 12.30 -1.40
N LEU A 46 -10.21 11.14 -1.59
CA LEU A 46 -9.27 10.91 -2.68
C LEU A 46 -10.04 10.71 -3.98
N MET A 47 -10.36 11.82 -4.66
CA MET A 47 -11.20 11.82 -5.87
C MET A 47 -10.61 10.99 -7.00
N THR A 48 -9.27 10.91 -7.07
CA THR A 48 -8.53 10.15 -8.07
C THR A 48 -8.68 8.64 -7.94
N GLU A 49 -9.19 8.13 -6.79
CA GLU A 49 -9.32 6.71 -6.51
C GLU A 49 -10.80 6.24 -6.47
N LEU A 50 -11.76 7.12 -6.80
CA LEU A 50 -13.20 6.78 -6.74
C LEU A 50 -13.59 5.65 -7.70
N HIS A 51 -12.95 5.55 -8.86
CA HIS A 51 -13.18 4.47 -9.83
C HIS A 51 -12.83 3.10 -9.26
N GLU A 52 -11.87 3.01 -8.36
CA GLU A 52 -11.46 1.77 -7.68
C GLU A 52 -12.50 1.32 -6.65
N VAL A 53 -13.07 2.28 -5.91
CA VAL A 53 -14.20 2.03 -4.99
C VAL A 53 -15.43 1.59 -5.76
N ALA A 54 -15.79 2.32 -6.83
CA ALA A 54 -16.96 2.04 -7.65
C ALA A 54 -16.92 0.64 -8.26
N CYS A 55 -15.75 0.17 -8.66
CA CYS A 55 -15.54 -1.18 -9.21
C CYS A 55 -15.10 -2.21 -8.14
N GLY A 56 -15.26 -1.91 -6.86
CA GLY A 56 -15.03 -2.86 -5.77
C GLY A 56 -13.60 -3.38 -5.66
N ARG A 57 -12.57 -2.64 -6.13
CA ARG A 57 -11.18 -3.03 -5.97
C ARG A 57 -10.68 -2.75 -4.55
N VAL A 58 -10.99 -1.58 -4.04
CA VAL A 58 -10.62 -1.16 -2.68
C VAL A 58 -11.85 -0.93 -1.81
N GLU A 59 -11.67 -0.99 -0.50
CA GLU A 59 -12.74 -0.72 0.43
C GLU A 59 -13.04 0.79 0.49
N PRO A 60 -14.31 1.19 0.70
CA PRO A 60 -14.70 2.61 0.66
C PRO A 60 -13.94 3.51 1.63
N GLU A 61 -13.54 2.97 2.78
CA GLU A 61 -12.80 3.70 3.81
C GLU A 61 -11.41 4.14 3.33
N SER A 62 -10.81 3.44 2.39
CA SER A 62 -9.45 3.71 1.90
C SER A 62 -9.30 5.09 1.24
N VAL A 63 -10.38 5.61 0.65
CA VAL A 63 -10.38 6.91 -0.06
C VAL A 63 -10.82 8.09 0.81
N ARG A 64 -11.10 7.87 2.10
CA ARG A 64 -11.50 8.91 3.05
C ARG A 64 -10.40 9.21 4.04
N ILE A 65 -9.98 10.47 4.13
CA ILE A 65 -8.99 10.93 5.10
C ILE A 65 -9.69 11.89 6.07
N SER A 66 -9.91 11.44 7.31
CA SER A 66 -10.57 12.26 8.34
C SER A 66 -9.80 13.56 8.59
N TYR A 67 -10.52 14.70 8.64
CA TYR A 67 -9.90 15.98 8.98
C TYR A 67 -9.34 16.00 10.41
N ARG A 68 -9.88 15.20 11.32
CA ARG A 68 -9.29 15.01 12.64
C ARG A 68 -7.89 14.44 12.57
N LYS A 69 -7.64 13.51 11.63
CA LYS A 69 -6.32 12.93 11.37
C LYS A 69 -5.35 13.98 10.82
N ILE A 70 -5.85 14.88 9.96
CA ILE A 70 -5.04 15.93 9.34
C ILE A 70 -4.74 17.07 10.31
N PHE A 71 -5.75 17.54 11.05
CA PHE A 71 -5.70 18.78 11.83
C PHE A 71 -5.78 18.61 13.35
N GLY A 72 -6.01 17.41 13.88
CA GLY A 72 -6.27 17.17 15.30
C GLY A 72 -5.16 17.60 16.28
N ALA A 73 -3.94 17.88 15.76
CA ALA A 73 -2.83 18.40 16.56
C ALA A 73 -2.55 19.89 16.28
N THR A 74 -3.44 20.59 15.62
CA THR A 74 -3.29 21.99 15.20
C THR A 74 -4.37 22.86 15.83
N PRO A 75 -4.19 24.18 15.92
CA PRO A 75 -5.21 25.11 16.40
C PRO A 75 -6.31 25.38 15.36
N VAL A 76 -6.33 24.68 14.22
CA VAL A 76 -7.35 24.84 13.18
C VAL A 76 -8.70 24.33 13.67
N SER A 77 -9.73 25.14 13.56
CA SER A 77 -11.12 24.74 13.78
C SER A 77 -11.63 24.01 12.52
N VAL A 78 -12.11 22.79 12.67
CA VAL A 78 -12.71 22.03 11.57
C VAL A 78 -14.20 21.87 11.84
N VAL A 79 -15.01 22.34 10.89
CA VAL A 79 -16.47 22.33 10.99
C VAL A 79 -17.06 21.52 9.84
N ALA A 80 -17.83 20.48 10.19
CA ALA A 80 -18.60 19.72 9.21
C ALA A 80 -19.97 20.38 9.06
N ASP A 81 -20.11 21.25 8.05
CA ASP A 81 -21.35 21.99 7.79
C ASP A 81 -21.50 22.32 6.30
N ARG A 82 -22.75 22.49 5.86
CA ARG A 82 -23.10 22.84 4.48
C ARG A 82 -23.50 24.31 4.39
N ILE A 83 -22.62 25.15 3.85
CA ILE A 83 -22.94 26.56 3.58
C ILE A 83 -23.94 26.65 2.43
N ARG A 84 -24.99 27.49 2.65
CA ARG A 84 -26.06 27.77 1.70
C ARG A 84 -25.83 29.05 0.96
N THR A 85 -25.48 30.13 1.68
CA THR A 85 -25.30 31.45 1.12
C THR A 85 -24.07 32.16 1.69
N ILE A 86 -23.54 33.12 0.97
CA ILE A 86 -22.45 33.99 1.39
C ILE A 86 -22.89 35.45 1.14
N ASP A 87 -22.92 36.25 2.19
CA ASP A 87 -23.07 37.69 2.13
C ASP A 87 -21.65 38.32 2.17
N PHE A 88 -21.21 38.79 1.01
CA PHE A 88 -19.83 39.30 0.86
C PHE A 88 -19.68 40.70 1.48
N ASP A 89 -20.73 41.49 1.54
CA ASP A 89 -20.73 42.84 2.12
C ASP A 89 -20.68 42.77 3.65
N LYS A 90 -21.45 41.85 4.25
CA LYS A 90 -21.43 41.60 5.69
C LYS A 90 -20.30 40.65 6.11
N ARG A 91 -19.63 40.01 5.16
CA ARG A 91 -18.56 39.01 5.38
C ARG A 91 -19.02 37.82 6.23
N THR A 92 -20.17 37.26 5.88
CA THR A 92 -20.80 36.17 6.64
C THR A 92 -21.18 35.00 5.72
N LEU A 93 -20.85 33.77 6.12
CA LEU A 93 -21.34 32.54 5.52
C LEU A 93 -22.51 32.03 6.37
N THR A 94 -23.58 31.57 5.73
CA THR A 94 -24.76 31.04 6.42
C THR A 94 -25.02 29.59 5.99
N SER A 95 -25.20 28.70 6.97
CA SER A 95 -25.68 27.35 6.81
C SER A 95 -27.12 27.21 7.28
N ASP A 96 -27.65 25.99 7.26
CA ASP A 96 -28.97 25.71 7.81
C ASP A 96 -29.01 25.85 9.37
N ALA A 97 -27.83 25.70 10.02
CA ALA A 97 -27.71 25.64 11.48
C ALA A 97 -27.18 26.94 12.10
N THR A 98 -26.24 27.64 11.43
CA THR A 98 -25.53 28.76 12.03
C THR A 98 -24.89 29.67 10.96
N SER A 99 -24.27 30.75 11.42
CA SER A 99 -23.50 31.68 10.59
C SER A 99 -22.06 31.79 11.04
N TYR A 100 -21.17 32.05 10.08
CA TYR A 100 -19.73 32.16 10.30
C TYR A 100 -19.24 33.49 9.69
N ASP A 101 -18.70 34.37 10.51
CA ASP A 101 -18.08 35.60 10.04
C ASP A 101 -16.62 35.33 9.59
N TYR A 102 -16.16 36.14 8.65
CA TYR A 102 -14.78 36.09 8.16
C TYR A 102 -14.19 37.47 7.88
N ASP A 103 -12.89 37.59 8.03
CA ASP A 103 -12.13 38.73 7.53
C ASP A 103 -11.49 38.37 6.19
N TYR A 104 -11.04 37.12 6.05
CA TYR A 104 -10.57 36.54 4.78
C TYR A 104 -11.32 35.24 4.49
N LEU A 105 -11.76 35.08 3.25
CA LEU A 105 -12.46 33.88 2.79
C LEU A 105 -11.70 33.23 1.63
N MET A 106 -11.50 31.91 1.71
CA MET A 106 -11.04 31.11 0.59
C MET A 106 -12.14 30.16 0.14
N ILE A 107 -12.54 30.23 -1.13
CA ILE A 107 -13.57 29.38 -1.74
C ILE A 107 -12.87 28.27 -2.55
N GLY A 108 -12.91 27.03 -2.08
CA GLY A 108 -12.33 25.86 -2.70
C GLY A 108 -13.35 24.72 -2.87
N VAL A 109 -14.60 25.04 -3.24
CA VAL A 109 -15.71 24.08 -3.32
C VAL A 109 -15.62 23.10 -4.49
N GLY A 110 -14.67 23.28 -5.41
CA GLY A 110 -14.40 22.38 -6.53
C GLY A 110 -15.44 22.47 -7.66
N ALA A 111 -15.56 21.36 -8.40
CA ALA A 111 -16.43 21.24 -9.57
C ALA A 111 -17.56 20.23 -9.31
N GLU A 112 -18.39 20.03 -10.33
CA GLU A 112 -19.41 18.99 -10.43
C GLU A 112 -19.51 18.49 -11.89
N PRO A 113 -20.09 17.31 -12.16
CA PRO A 113 -20.30 16.81 -13.52
C PRO A 113 -21.16 17.75 -14.36
N GLU A 114 -20.81 17.89 -15.64
CA GLU A 114 -21.58 18.61 -16.64
C GLU A 114 -22.30 17.62 -17.56
N ASP A 115 -23.64 17.72 -17.68
CA ASP A 115 -24.48 16.91 -18.55
C ASP A 115 -24.69 17.52 -19.94
N PHE A 116 -24.13 18.70 -20.19
CA PHE A 116 -24.28 19.50 -21.43
C PHE A 116 -25.75 19.83 -21.77
N GLY A 117 -26.69 19.65 -20.85
CA GLY A 117 -28.12 19.79 -21.09
C GLY A 117 -28.70 18.70 -22.00
N LEU A 118 -28.03 17.55 -22.10
CA LEU A 118 -28.52 16.43 -22.88
C LEU A 118 -29.72 15.76 -22.21
N PRO A 119 -30.81 15.50 -22.94
CA PRO A 119 -32.05 14.99 -22.34
C PRO A 119 -31.83 13.62 -21.70
N GLY A 120 -32.34 13.45 -20.49
CA GLY A 120 -32.36 12.21 -19.74
C GLY A 120 -31.00 11.70 -19.25
N VAL A 121 -29.89 12.41 -19.48
CA VAL A 121 -28.56 11.98 -19.01
C VAL A 121 -28.49 12.07 -17.49
N ARG A 122 -28.97 13.16 -16.90
CA ARG A 122 -28.92 13.36 -15.44
C ARG A 122 -29.75 12.33 -14.67
N GLU A 123 -30.87 11.92 -15.25
CA GLU A 123 -31.83 10.98 -14.63
C GLU A 123 -31.43 9.52 -14.79
N ASN A 124 -30.71 9.16 -15.87
CA ASN A 124 -30.44 7.79 -16.24
C ASN A 124 -28.96 7.38 -16.16
N ALA A 125 -28.05 8.32 -15.86
CA ALA A 125 -26.62 8.01 -15.75
C ALA A 125 -26.13 8.04 -14.32
N PHE A 126 -25.14 7.18 -14.04
CA PHE A 126 -24.34 7.25 -12.83
C PHE A 126 -23.25 8.30 -13.03
N MET A 127 -23.31 9.39 -12.28
CA MET A 127 -22.29 10.45 -12.25
C MET A 127 -21.20 10.04 -11.27
N LEU A 128 -20.00 9.69 -11.72
CA LEU A 128 -18.90 9.31 -10.82
C LEU A 128 -18.09 10.53 -10.39
N TRP A 129 -18.57 11.23 -9.35
CA TRP A 129 -17.94 12.47 -8.88
C TRP A 129 -17.83 12.60 -7.36
N SER A 130 -18.58 11.85 -6.59
CA SER A 130 -18.55 11.88 -5.14
C SER A 130 -18.31 10.49 -4.57
N PHE A 131 -17.99 10.44 -3.29
CA PHE A 131 -17.90 9.18 -2.55
C PHE A 131 -19.23 8.39 -2.61
N ASP A 132 -20.34 9.09 -2.45
CA ASP A 132 -21.69 8.50 -2.50
C ASP A 132 -22.00 7.95 -3.90
N ASP A 133 -21.58 8.65 -4.96
CA ASP A 133 -21.75 8.18 -6.34
C ASP A 133 -20.96 6.86 -6.58
N ALA A 134 -19.75 6.79 -6.04
CA ALA A 134 -18.94 5.58 -6.16
C ALA A 134 -19.58 4.39 -5.43
N LEU A 135 -20.18 4.61 -4.26
CA LEU A 135 -20.91 3.57 -3.53
C LEU A 135 -22.18 3.16 -4.26
N ALA A 136 -22.95 4.11 -4.79
CA ALA A 136 -24.15 3.82 -5.55
C ALA A 136 -23.83 2.99 -6.81
N LEU A 137 -22.78 3.34 -7.54
CA LEU A 137 -22.34 2.58 -8.71
C LEU A 137 -21.81 1.18 -8.32
N ARG A 138 -21.06 1.04 -7.23
CA ARG A 138 -20.60 -0.24 -6.71
C ARG A 138 -21.77 -1.17 -6.41
N GLN A 139 -22.77 -0.66 -5.67
CA GLN A 139 -23.95 -1.44 -5.33
C GLN A 139 -24.75 -1.82 -6.58
N HIS A 140 -24.92 -0.88 -7.51
CA HIS A 140 -25.64 -1.14 -8.76
C HIS A 140 -24.95 -2.22 -9.61
N ILE A 141 -23.61 -2.20 -9.73
CA ILE A 141 -22.86 -3.25 -10.45
C ILE A 141 -23.15 -4.63 -9.84
N GLU A 142 -23.17 -4.73 -8.51
CA GLU A 142 -23.49 -5.99 -7.82
C GLU A 142 -24.93 -6.44 -8.07
N ASP A 143 -25.88 -5.48 -8.06
CA ASP A 143 -27.29 -5.75 -8.29
C ASP A 143 -27.59 -6.26 -9.70
N VAL A 144 -27.01 -5.65 -10.74
CA VAL A 144 -27.23 -6.09 -12.15
C VAL A 144 -26.63 -7.46 -12.42
N PHE A 145 -25.50 -7.83 -11.81
CA PHE A 145 -24.97 -9.18 -11.93
C PHE A 145 -25.84 -10.21 -11.22
N ARG A 146 -26.35 -9.87 -10.03
CA ARG A 146 -27.29 -10.73 -9.30
C ARG A 146 -28.60 -10.94 -10.06
N GLU A 147 -29.15 -9.88 -10.65
CA GLU A 147 -30.37 -9.96 -11.49
C GLU A 147 -30.11 -10.78 -12.75
N ALA A 148 -29.01 -10.53 -13.45
CA ALA A 148 -28.62 -11.26 -14.65
C ALA A 148 -28.42 -12.77 -14.42
N ALA A 149 -27.96 -13.18 -13.23
CA ALA A 149 -27.76 -14.60 -12.91
C ALA A 149 -29.07 -15.42 -12.99
N SER A 150 -30.21 -14.78 -12.73
CA SER A 150 -31.53 -15.43 -12.75
C SER A 150 -32.40 -15.05 -13.97
N GLU A 151 -31.99 -14.04 -14.75
CA GLU A 151 -32.76 -13.58 -15.92
C GLU A 151 -32.69 -14.60 -17.06
N LYS A 152 -33.87 -14.96 -17.57
CA LYS A 152 -34.07 -15.97 -18.64
C LYS A 152 -34.22 -15.33 -20.02
N ASP A 153 -34.70 -14.09 -20.08
CA ASP A 153 -34.82 -13.35 -21.34
C ASP A 153 -33.43 -12.91 -21.83
N PRO A 154 -32.93 -13.42 -22.97
CA PRO A 154 -31.58 -13.08 -23.43
C PRO A 154 -31.37 -11.60 -23.71
N ALA A 155 -32.43 -10.89 -24.14
CA ALA A 155 -32.33 -9.46 -24.43
C ALA A 155 -32.18 -8.63 -23.16
N LYS A 156 -32.98 -8.93 -22.13
CA LYS A 156 -32.86 -8.27 -20.82
C LYS A 156 -31.56 -8.62 -20.11
N ARG A 157 -31.13 -9.89 -20.22
CA ARG A 157 -29.85 -10.33 -19.68
C ARG A 157 -28.68 -9.59 -20.32
N ALA A 158 -28.70 -9.41 -21.65
CA ALA A 158 -27.71 -8.64 -22.37
C ALA A 158 -27.71 -7.14 -21.96
N GLU A 159 -28.92 -6.55 -21.74
CA GLU A 159 -29.08 -5.18 -21.25
C GLU A 159 -28.43 -5.03 -19.85
N LEU A 160 -28.66 -5.98 -18.93
CA LEU A 160 -28.07 -5.98 -17.58
C LEU A 160 -26.54 -6.09 -17.59
N LEU A 161 -26.00 -6.90 -18.50
CA LEU A 161 -24.57 -7.19 -18.60
C LEU A 161 -23.81 -6.24 -19.56
N THR A 162 -24.48 -5.20 -20.06
CA THR A 162 -23.86 -4.16 -20.89
C THR A 162 -23.59 -2.91 -20.04
N PHE A 163 -22.32 -2.51 -19.97
CA PHE A 163 -21.83 -1.32 -19.27
C PHE A 163 -21.39 -0.28 -20.27
N VAL A 164 -22.04 0.88 -20.29
CA VAL A 164 -21.70 1.99 -21.20
C VAL A 164 -21.04 3.10 -20.39
N VAL A 165 -19.78 3.44 -20.77
CA VAL A 165 -19.01 4.53 -20.18
C VAL A 165 -18.93 5.67 -21.18
N ALA A 166 -19.51 6.81 -20.85
CA ALA A 166 -19.47 8.03 -21.66
C ALA A 166 -18.19 8.81 -21.37
N GLY A 167 -17.42 9.10 -22.42
CA GLY A 167 -16.18 9.85 -22.38
C GLY A 167 -14.93 8.97 -22.24
N ALA A 168 -13.98 9.16 -23.17
CA ALA A 168 -12.70 8.50 -23.15
C ALA A 168 -11.57 9.39 -22.60
N GLY A 169 -11.91 10.27 -21.67
CA GLY A 169 -10.97 11.02 -20.84
C GLY A 169 -10.34 10.14 -19.75
N PHE A 170 -9.67 10.75 -18.78
CA PHE A 170 -8.98 10.02 -17.71
C PHE A 170 -9.93 9.12 -16.92
N THR A 171 -10.97 9.69 -16.34
CA THR A 171 -11.93 8.98 -15.50
C THR A 171 -12.63 7.84 -16.25
N GLY A 172 -13.08 8.07 -17.48
CA GLY A 172 -13.77 7.02 -18.26
C GLY A 172 -12.88 5.85 -18.61
N ILE A 173 -11.63 6.12 -18.96
CA ILE A 173 -10.63 5.07 -19.26
C ILE A 173 -10.24 4.30 -17.99
N GLU A 174 -10.13 4.96 -16.83
CA GLU A 174 -9.87 4.33 -15.53
C GLU A 174 -11.04 3.45 -15.10
N VAL A 175 -12.27 3.94 -15.22
CA VAL A 175 -13.49 3.14 -14.96
C VAL A 175 -13.55 1.91 -15.87
N ALA A 176 -13.32 2.08 -17.18
CA ALA A 176 -13.33 0.96 -18.11
C ALA A 176 -12.24 -0.08 -17.80
N GLY A 177 -11.07 0.39 -17.35
CA GLY A 177 -9.97 -0.44 -16.89
C GLY A 177 -10.32 -1.24 -15.63
N GLU A 178 -10.98 -0.62 -14.66
CA GLU A 178 -11.43 -1.31 -13.44
C GLU A 178 -12.60 -2.26 -13.69
N LEU A 179 -13.60 -1.85 -14.50
CA LEU A 179 -14.71 -2.74 -14.89
C LEU A 179 -14.22 -4.01 -15.57
N LYS A 180 -13.24 -3.88 -16.47
CA LYS A 180 -12.58 -5.02 -17.16
C LYS A 180 -11.99 -6.02 -16.15
N ASP A 181 -11.31 -5.53 -15.11
CA ASP A 181 -10.71 -6.37 -14.07
C ASP A 181 -11.78 -6.93 -13.12
N HIS A 182 -12.82 -6.13 -12.83
CA HIS A 182 -13.93 -6.53 -11.97
C HIS A 182 -14.85 -7.58 -12.63
N ARG A 183 -15.02 -7.51 -13.96
CA ARG A 183 -15.81 -8.46 -14.76
C ARG A 183 -15.54 -9.91 -14.36
N ARG A 184 -14.25 -10.31 -14.36
CA ARG A 184 -13.86 -11.67 -14.00
C ARG A 184 -14.33 -12.07 -12.60
N VAL A 185 -14.19 -11.19 -11.62
CA VAL A 185 -14.59 -11.45 -10.23
C VAL A 185 -16.09 -11.65 -10.12
N MET A 186 -16.87 -10.78 -10.76
CA MET A 186 -18.33 -10.84 -10.74
C MET A 186 -18.85 -12.05 -11.50
N CYS A 187 -18.29 -12.35 -12.66
CA CYS A 187 -18.66 -13.54 -13.43
C CYS A 187 -18.40 -14.84 -12.65
N GLN A 188 -17.29 -14.94 -11.95
CA GLN A 188 -17.02 -16.07 -11.07
C GLN A 188 -18.00 -16.16 -9.88
N ALA A 189 -18.33 -15.03 -9.27
CA ALA A 189 -19.25 -14.99 -8.12
C ALA A 189 -20.69 -15.37 -8.48
N TYR A 190 -21.14 -15.00 -9.68
CA TYR A 190 -22.52 -15.19 -10.12
C TYR A 190 -22.69 -16.28 -11.20
N HIS A 191 -21.60 -17.03 -11.51
CA HIS A 191 -21.59 -18.09 -12.52
C HIS A 191 -22.07 -17.64 -13.92
N ILE A 192 -21.61 -16.45 -14.35
CA ILE A 192 -21.90 -15.85 -15.66
C ILE A 192 -20.68 -16.02 -16.56
N ASP A 193 -20.88 -16.28 -17.87
CA ASP A 193 -19.80 -16.32 -18.84
C ASP A 193 -19.25 -14.89 -19.06
N GLU A 194 -17.92 -14.71 -18.96
CA GLU A 194 -17.28 -13.40 -19.18
C GLU A 194 -17.57 -12.81 -20.56
N ARG A 195 -17.89 -13.65 -21.57
CA ARG A 195 -18.24 -13.23 -22.93
C ARG A 195 -19.61 -12.55 -23.03
N GLU A 196 -20.50 -12.78 -22.06
CA GLU A 196 -21.79 -12.11 -22.01
C GLU A 196 -21.69 -10.66 -21.56
N VAL A 197 -20.59 -10.31 -20.85
CA VAL A 197 -20.41 -8.96 -20.27
C VAL A 197 -19.72 -8.06 -21.27
N ARG A 198 -20.40 -7.01 -21.67
CA ARG A 198 -19.90 -5.98 -22.59
C ARG A 198 -19.53 -4.72 -21.84
N ILE A 199 -18.35 -4.16 -22.11
CA ILE A 199 -17.91 -2.87 -21.59
C ILE A 199 -17.62 -1.99 -22.79
N ILE A 200 -18.38 -0.90 -22.93
CA ILE A 200 -18.37 -0.03 -24.12
C ILE A 200 -18.00 1.38 -23.67
N VAL A 201 -16.89 1.90 -24.16
CA VAL A 201 -16.51 3.32 -24.00
C VAL A 201 -17.00 4.09 -25.21
N VAL A 202 -17.81 5.12 -24.99
CA VAL A 202 -18.37 5.96 -26.07
C VAL A 202 -17.73 7.34 -26.02
N GLU A 203 -17.12 7.76 -27.13
CA GLU A 203 -16.38 9.03 -27.23
C GLU A 203 -16.81 9.80 -28.49
N ALA A 204 -17.08 11.08 -28.31
CA ALA A 204 -17.44 11.96 -29.42
C ALA A 204 -16.24 12.32 -30.31
N LEU A 205 -15.04 12.34 -29.74
CA LEU A 205 -13.80 12.62 -30.46
C LEU A 205 -13.28 11.39 -31.21
N GLY A 206 -12.27 11.59 -32.08
CA GLY A 206 -11.62 10.51 -32.84
C GLY A 206 -10.51 9.79 -32.11
N TRP A 207 -10.26 10.08 -30.83
CA TRP A 207 -9.17 9.52 -30.02
C TRP A 207 -9.53 9.49 -28.54
N ILE A 208 -8.87 8.63 -27.80
CA ILE A 208 -8.97 8.57 -26.33
C ILE A 208 -7.85 9.40 -25.69
N LEU A 209 -8.00 9.81 -24.43
CA LEU A 209 -6.97 10.47 -23.62
C LEU A 209 -6.31 11.66 -24.33
N PRO A 210 -7.07 12.69 -24.74
CA PRO A 210 -6.59 13.75 -25.65
C PRO A 210 -5.37 14.52 -25.11
N ASN A 211 -5.11 14.51 -23.83
CA ASN A 211 -4.01 15.22 -23.20
C ASN A 211 -2.70 14.41 -23.12
N LEU A 212 -2.68 13.16 -23.62
CA LEU A 212 -1.49 12.33 -23.68
C LEU A 212 -0.88 12.31 -25.09
N PRO A 213 0.43 12.03 -25.21
CA PRO A 213 1.06 11.83 -26.52
C PRO A 213 0.37 10.72 -27.33
N PRO A 214 0.23 10.86 -28.67
CA PRO A 214 -0.48 9.90 -29.52
C PRO A 214 -0.02 8.44 -29.38
N ARG A 215 1.28 8.23 -29.13
CA ARG A 215 1.84 6.88 -28.88
C ARG A 215 1.26 6.24 -27.62
N LEU A 216 1.01 7.01 -26.57
CA LEU A 216 0.42 6.51 -25.33
C LEU A 216 -1.09 6.29 -25.46
N GLN A 217 -1.78 7.17 -26.21
CA GLN A 217 -3.19 7.00 -26.54
C GLN A 217 -3.42 5.66 -27.25
N GLU A 218 -2.64 5.38 -28.29
CA GLU A 218 -2.75 4.14 -29.05
C GLU A 218 -2.38 2.90 -28.22
N LYS A 219 -1.37 2.98 -27.35
CA LYS A 219 -1.03 1.88 -26.44
C LYS A 219 -2.17 1.59 -25.46
N ALA A 220 -2.79 2.62 -24.89
CA ALA A 220 -3.92 2.48 -23.97
C ALA A 220 -5.13 1.86 -24.69
N ARG A 221 -5.46 2.36 -25.90
CA ARG A 221 -6.55 1.84 -26.74
C ARG A 221 -6.37 0.36 -27.01
N ARG A 222 -5.22 -0.04 -27.58
CA ARG A 222 -4.92 -1.45 -27.89
C ARG A 222 -4.91 -2.35 -26.67
N TYR A 223 -4.46 -1.84 -25.52
CA TYR A 223 -4.49 -2.61 -24.29
C TYR A 223 -5.92 -2.93 -23.84
N LEU A 224 -6.81 -1.95 -23.86
CA LEU A 224 -8.21 -2.12 -23.47
C LEU A 224 -8.97 -3.01 -24.46
N GLU A 225 -8.82 -2.77 -25.77
CA GLU A 225 -9.47 -3.56 -26.84
C GLU A 225 -9.07 -5.04 -26.76
N ARG A 226 -7.78 -5.35 -26.59
CA ARG A 226 -7.29 -6.73 -26.40
C ARG A 226 -7.84 -7.41 -25.16
N ARG A 227 -8.37 -6.67 -24.23
CA ARG A 227 -8.97 -7.15 -22.98
C ARG A 227 -10.50 -7.13 -23.02
N GLY A 228 -11.08 -6.93 -24.20
CA GLY A 228 -12.51 -7.00 -24.44
C GLY A 228 -13.29 -5.76 -24.03
N VAL A 229 -12.66 -4.59 -24.02
CA VAL A 229 -13.35 -3.30 -23.92
C VAL A 229 -13.60 -2.79 -25.34
N GLU A 230 -14.85 -2.51 -25.68
CA GLU A 230 -15.26 -1.93 -26.94
C GLU A 230 -15.08 -0.40 -26.88
N ILE A 231 -14.42 0.22 -27.86
CA ILE A 231 -14.20 1.67 -27.90
C ILE A 231 -14.86 2.25 -29.15
N MET A 232 -15.94 2.97 -28.95
CA MET A 232 -16.70 3.66 -29.99
C MET A 232 -16.27 5.12 -30.08
N LEU A 233 -15.41 5.44 -31.05
CA LEU A 233 -14.96 6.81 -31.34
C LEU A 233 -15.91 7.49 -32.33
N ARG A 234 -15.89 8.84 -32.37
CA ARG A 234 -16.75 9.67 -33.22
C ARG A 234 -18.24 9.35 -33.06
N SER A 235 -18.63 8.98 -31.84
CA SER A 235 -19.97 8.54 -31.48
C SER A 235 -20.60 9.47 -30.45
N PRO A 236 -21.04 10.66 -30.83
CA PRO A 236 -21.66 11.60 -29.88
C PRO A 236 -22.93 11.01 -29.27
N ILE A 237 -23.05 11.13 -27.95
CA ILE A 237 -24.27 10.81 -27.21
C ILE A 237 -25.23 11.98 -27.35
N LEU A 238 -26.48 11.70 -27.70
CA LEU A 238 -27.55 12.69 -27.88
C LEU A 238 -28.48 12.77 -26.67
N GLY A 239 -28.50 11.76 -25.83
CA GLY A 239 -29.34 11.66 -24.65
C GLY A 239 -29.37 10.24 -24.09
N ALA A 240 -30.17 10.05 -23.05
CA ALA A 240 -30.41 8.74 -22.46
C ALA A 240 -31.89 8.58 -22.10
N GLU A 241 -32.38 7.36 -22.22
CA GLU A 241 -33.68 6.93 -21.72
C GLU A 241 -33.48 5.75 -20.77
N LYS A 242 -34.52 5.39 -20.05
CA LYS A 242 -34.46 4.22 -19.15
C LYS A 242 -34.09 2.97 -19.95
N GLY A 243 -32.97 2.35 -19.63
CA GLY A 243 -32.48 1.12 -20.27
C GLY A 243 -31.73 1.34 -21.59
N LYS A 244 -31.52 2.57 -22.08
CA LYS A 244 -30.73 2.79 -23.30
C LYS A 244 -30.06 4.16 -23.39
N VAL A 245 -28.95 4.20 -24.08
CA VAL A 245 -28.19 5.41 -24.45
C VAL A 245 -28.41 5.70 -25.93
N LEU A 246 -28.75 6.93 -26.28
CA LEU A 246 -29.02 7.39 -27.64
C LEU A 246 -27.78 8.00 -28.25
N LEU A 247 -27.39 7.51 -29.43
CA LEU A 247 -26.22 7.98 -30.17
C LEU A 247 -26.61 8.71 -31.45
N ALA A 248 -25.68 9.47 -31.99
CA ALA A 248 -25.86 10.08 -33.31
C ALA A 248 -26.10 9.00 -34.39
N GLY A 249 -26.87 9.34 -35.44
CA GLY A 249 -27.18 8.41 -36.56
C GLY A 249 -28.28 7.39 -36.23
N ASN A 250 -29.18 7.71 -35.31
CA ASN A 250 -30.29 6.84 -34.84
C ASN A 250 -29.84 5.51 -34.22
N ALA A 251 -28.59 5.41 -33.77
CA ALA A 251 -28.09 4.26 -33.06
C ALA A 251 -28.42 4.35 -31.57
N SER A 252 -28.61 3.22 -30.92
CA SER A 252 -28.78 3.18 -29.47
C SER A 252 -28.08 1.95 -28.87
N LEU A 253 -27.69 2.06 -27.60
CA LEU A 253 -27.10 0.97 -26.83
C LEU A 253 -28.03 0.65 -25.68
N ALA A 254 -28.57 -0.59 -25.68
CA ALA A 254 -29.35 -1.10 -24.54
C ALA A 254 -28.39 -1.35 -23.36
N THR A 255 -28.67 -0.75 -22.21
CA THR A 255 -27.87 -0.89 -21.00
C THR A 255 -28.64 -0.48 -19.76
N ARG A 256 -28.45 -1.19 -18.66
CA ARG A 256 -28.90 -0.77 -17.32
C ARG A 256 -27.83 0.05 -16.59
N THR A 257 -26.57 0.04 -17.09
CA THR A 257 -25.45 0.70 -16.44
C THR A 257 -24.84 1.72 -17.38
N PHE A 258 -25.29 2.94 -17.28
CA PHE A 258 -24.78 4.09 -18.03
C PHE A 258 -23.96 4.99 -17.08
N ILE A 259 -22.64 5.09 -17.31
CA ILE A 259 -21.71 5.85 -16.47
C ILE A 259 -21.26 7.09 -17.23
N TRP A 260 -21.49 8.27 -16.65
CA TRP A 260 -21.16 9.55 -17.27
C TRP A 260 -19.87 10.13 -16.70
N THR A 261 -18.87 10.32 -17.57
CA THR A 261 -17.57 10.90 -17.23
C THR A 261 -17.18 12.05 -18.19
N CYS A 262 -18.15 12.65 -18.90
CA CYS A 262 -17.93 13.67 -19.89
C CYS A 262 -18.01 15.08 -19.29
N GLY A 263 -16.87 15.68 -19.00
CA GLY A 263 -16.83 17.09 -18.62
C GLY A 263 -17.24 17.41 -17.19
N ILE A 264 -16.74 18.54 -16.74
CA ILE A 264 -16.99 19.08 -15.40
C ILE A 264 -17.20 20.59 -15.50
N GLN A 265 -18.01 21.14 -14.60
CA GLN A 265 -18.31 22.56 -14.46
C GLN A 265 -18.09 23.03 -13.04
N GLY A 266 -18.07 24.37 -12.81
CA GLY A 266 -18.12 24.92 -11.48
C GLY A 266 -19.42 24.51 -10.80
N ARG A 267 -19.39 24.26 -9.48
CA ARG A 267 -20.59 23.86 -8.73
C ARG A 267 -21.71 24.86 -8.87
N GLU A 268 -22.94 24.40 -8.92
CA GLU A 268 -24.15 25.23 -8.90
C GLU A 268 -24.12 26.23 -7.75
N PHE A 269 -23.68 25.82 -6.57
CA PHE A 269 -23.48 26.73 -5.43
C PHE A 269 -22.61 27.92 -5.81
N ALA A 270 -21.45 27.71 -6.46
CA ALA A 270 -20.57 28.80 -6.92
C ALA A 270 -21.23 29.62 -8.04
N GLY A 271 -21.99 28.94 -8.91
CA GLY A 271 -22.82 29.59 -9.93
C GLY A 271 -23.81 30.58 -9.41
N ASN A 272 -24.34 30.36 -8.21
CA ASN A 272 -25.34 31.22 -7.56
C ASN A 272 -24.74 32.33 -6.69
N LEU A 273 -23.42 32.35 -6.45
CA LEU A 273 -22.78 33.42 -5.68
C LEU A 273 -22.76 34.74 -6.46
N ALA A 274 -22.84 35.87 -5.72
CA ALA A 274 -22.76 37.22 -6.27
C ALA A 274 -21.29 37.61 -6.60
N LEU A 275 -20.58 36.75 -7.32
CA LEU A 275 -19.22 36.99 -7.80
C LEU A 275 -19.18 36.93 -9.33
N THR A 276 -18.26 37.65 -9.93
CA THR A 276 -18.08 37.68 -11.38
C THR A 276 -17.61 36.29 -11.91
N LYS A 277 -18.29 35.86 -12.97
CA LYS A 277 -18.05 34.57 -13.65
C LYS A 277 -17.80 34.81 -15.13
N GLY A 278 -17.05 33.91 -15.75
CA GLY A 278 -16.95 33.86 -17.19
C GLY A 278 -15.75 34.57 -17.80
N ARG A 279 -15.86 34.90 -19.07
CA ARG A 279 -14.76 35.32 -19.93
C ARG A 279 -14.88 36.81 -20.27
N CYS A 280 -13.75 37.52 -20.27
CA CYS A 280 -13.66 38.86 -20.85
C CYS A 280 -13.25 38.78 -22.33
N VAL A 281 -13.91 39.47 -23.24
CA VAL A 281 -13.59 39.49 -24.68
C VAL A 281 -12.65 40.62 -25.10
N ASN A 282 -12.35 41.57 -24.21
CA ASN A 282 -11.42 42.64 -24.56
C ASN A 282 -10.01 42.06 -24.68
N ARG A 283 -9.44 42.04 -25.90
CA ARG A 283 -8.10 41.51 -26.17
C ARG A 283 -6.95 42.22 -25.43
N ALA A 284 -7.16 43.45 -25.03
CA ALA A 284 -6.21 44.20 -24.21
C ALA A 284 -6.30 43.89 -22.72
N CYS A 285 -7.37 43.21 -22.28
CA CYS A 285 -7.54 42.81 -20.89
C CYS A 285 -6.87 41.46 -20.63
N ARG A 286 -6.03 41.34 -19.60
CA ARG A 286 -5.38 40.09 -19.20
C ARG A 286 -6.36 38.97 -18.81
N PHE A 287 -7.64 39.29 -18.58
CA PHE A 287 -8.71 38.35 -18.31
C PHE A 287 -9.48 37.94 -19.58
N SER A 288 -9.09 38.49 -20.75
CA SER A 288 -9.81 38.30 -22.00
C SER A 288 -9.69 36.88 -22.55
N THR A 289 -10.79 36.37 -23.06
CA THR A 289 -10.84 35.22 -23.98
C THR A 289 -11.69 35.57 -25.20
N THR A 290 -11.44 34.95 -26.33
CA THR A 290 -11.94 35.31 -27.66
C THR A 290 -13.46 35.20 -27.87
N GLN A 291 -14.27 34.88 -26.85
CA GLN A 291 -15.68 34.55 -27.10
C GLN A 291 -16.73 35.05 -26.07
N SER A 292 -16.42 35.92 -25.13
CA SER A 292 -17.42 36.46 -24.20
C SER A 292 -17.03 37.81 -23.54
N THR A 293 -17.99 38.54 -23.04
CA THR A 293 -17.84 39.90 -22.52
C THR A 293 -17.61 39.93 -21.02
N CYS A 294 -16.82 40.87 -20.55
CA CYS A 294 -16.44 41.02 -19.13
C CYS A 294 -17.49 41.85 -18.35
N GLY A 295 -17.98 41.30 -17.23
CA GLY A 295 -18.88 42.00 -16.30
C GLY A 295 -18.19 42.65 -15.10
N VAL A 296 -16.88 42.88 -15.17
CA VAL A 296 -16.11 43.47 -14.06
C VAL A 296 -16.64 44.88 -13.78
N LYS A 297 -17.23 45.11 -12.60
CA LYS A 297 -17.56 46.43 -12.11
C LYS A 297 -16.26 47.24 -12.02
N ASN A 298 -16.25 48.43 -12.64
CA ASN A 298 -15.08 49.33 -12.71
C ASN A 298 -13.93 48.84 -13.60
N CYS A 299 -14.19 48.01 -14.61
CA CYS A 299 -13.19 47.67 -15.61
C CYS A 299 -12.79 48.94 -16.40
N THR A 300 -11.49 49.31 -16.40
CA THR A 300 -10.94 50.45 -17.12
C THR A 300 -10.91 50.27 -18.64
N PHE A 301 -11.21 49.07 -19.14
CA PHE A 301 -11.13 48.69 -20.57
C PHE A 301 -12.48 48.66 -21.32
N ALA A 302 -13.40 49.56 -20.98
CA ALA A 302 -14.74 49.70 -21.52
C ALA A 302 -15.75 48.62 -21.06
N PRO A 303 -17.01 49.01 -20.79
CA PRO A 303 -18.06 48.06 -20.38
C PRO A 303 -18.41 47.13 -21.54
N GLY A 304 -17.90 45.93 -21.49
CA GLY A 304 -18.32 44.86 -22.39
C GLY A 304 -19.58 44.18 -21.88
N ILE A 305 -20.39 43.59 -22.76
CA ILE A 305 -21.53 42.77 -22.41
C ILE A 305 -21.03 41.47 -21.73
N TYR A 306 -21.45 41.24 -20.53
CA TYR A 306 -21.13 40.02 -19.81
C TYR A 306 -22.03 38.87 -20.28
N VAL A 307 -21.44 37.79 -20.74
CA VAL A 307 -22.14 36.51 -20.91
C VAL A 307 -21.71 35.62 -19.73
N PRO A 308 -22.63 35.17 -18.87
CA PRO A 308 -22.31 34.28 -17.80
C PRO A 308 -21.54 33.08 -18.37
N GLY A 309 -20.36 32.81 -17.85
CA GLY A 309 -19.62 31.60 -18.24
C GLY A 309 -20.51 30.40 -17.94
N LYS A 310 -20.86 29.61 -18.97
CA LYS A 310 -21.78 28.46 -18.85
C LYS A 310 -21.36 27.42 -17.81
N ARG A 311 -20.17 27.58 -17.20
CA ARG A 311 -19.58 26.57 -16.31
C ARG A 311 -19.43 27.02 -14.86
N GLY A 312 -20.04 28.12 -14.42
CA GLY A 312 -20.11 28.50 -13.02
C GLY A 312 -18.78 28.74 -12.29
N ARG A 313 -17.66 28.90 -13.02
CA ARG A 313 -16.35 29.17 -12.44
C ARG A 313 -16.19 30.66 -12.13
N LEU A 314 -15.55 30.96 -10.99
CA LEU A 314 -15.38 32.31 -10.46
C LEU A 314 -14.11 32.95 -10.98
N LEU A 315 -14.20 34.18 -11.47
CA LEU A 315 -13.05 34.88 -12.05
C LEU A 315 -12.11 35.42 -10.97
N VAL A 316 -10.81 35.12 -11.13
CA VAL A 316 -9.75 35.57 -10.22
C VAL A 316 -8.63 36.31 -10.95
N ASN A 317 -7.89 37.13 -10.20
CA ASN A 317 -6.64 37.74 -10.66
C ASN A 317 -5.44 36.80 -10.48
N GLU A 318 -4.23 37.26 -10.81
CA GLU A 318 -2.99 36.51 -10.65
C GLU A 318 -2.62 36.15 -9.21
N TYR A 319 -3.23 36.80 -8.24
CA TYR A 319 -3.05 36.52 -6.81
C TYR A 319 -4.08 35.51 -6.27
N MET A 320 -4.89 34.93 -7.14
CA MET A 320 -6.05 34.07 -6.81
C MET A 320 -7.13 34.79 -6.00
N GLN A 321 -7.17 36.12 -6.02
CA GLN A 321 -8.25 36.91 -5.43
C GLN A 321 -9.41 37.01 -6.40
N SER A 322 -10.65 37.03 -5.85
CA SER A 322 -11.82 37.48 -6.59
C SER A 322 -11.58 38.88 -7.12
N ILE A 323 -12.01 39.17 -8.35
CA ILE A 323 -11.94 40.53 -8.91
C ILE A 323 -12.95 41.51 -8.28
N ASP A 324 -13.94 40.97 -7.55
CA ASP A 324 -14.98 41.76 -6.91
C ASP A 324 -14.61 42.14 -5.46
N TYR A 325 -13.95 41.26 -4.72
CA TYR A 325 -13.63 41.41 -3.30
C TYR A 325 -12.18 41.04 -3.00
N PRO A 326 -11.32 41.96 -2.53
CA PRO A 326 -9.89 41.71 -2.33
C PRO A 326 -9.56 40.74 -1.17
N ASN A 327 -10.54 40.54 -0.26
CA ASN A 327 -10.39 39.61 0.87
C ASN A 327 -11.00 38.22 0.58
N VAL A 328 -11.48 37.97 -0.66
CA VAL A 328 -12.03 36.69 -1.10
C VAL A 328 -11.09 36.07 -2.12
N TYR A 329 -10.65 34.86 -1.85
CA TYR A 329 -9.76 34.06 -2.71
C TYR A 329 -10.51 32.85 -3.24
N VAL A 330 -10.23 32.44 -4.47
CA VAL A 330 -10.87 31.27 -5.09
C VAL A 330 -9.82 30.35 -5.66
N VAL A 331 -9.93 29.05 -5.36
CA VAL A 331 -8.89 28.07 -5.68
C VAL A 331 -9.45 26.77 -6.28
N GLY A 332 -8.61 26.05 -7.01
CA GLY A 332 -8.96 24.75 -7.61
C GLY A 332 -9.93 24.88 -8.78
N ASP A 333 -10.73 23.84 -8.97
CA ASP A 333 -11.59 23.70 -10.16
C ASP A 333 -12.65 24.78 -10.32
N VAL A 334 -13.04 25.41 -9.23
CA VAL A 334 -14.03 26.50 -9.24
C VAL A 334 -13.43 27.85 -9.65
N ALA A 335 -12.10 28.00 -9.59
CA ALA A 335 -11.42 29.23 -10.01
C ALA A 335 -11.29 29.30 -11.55
N TRP A 336 -11.54 30.48 -12.12
CA TRP A 336 -11.30 30.77 -13.52
C TRP A 336 -10.14 31.75 -13.65
N TYR A 337 -9.03 31.24 -14.17
CA TYR A 337 -7.83 32.04 -14.46
C TYR A 337 -7.24 31.62 -15.80
N LEU A 338 -6.67 32.59 -16.53
CA LEU A 338 -6.01 32.37 -17.81
C LEU A 338 -4.51 32.62 -17.66
N GLU A 339 -3.72 31.59 -17.81
CA GLU A 339 -2.27 31.68 -17.90
C GLU A 339 -1.82 31.50 -19.34
N GLY A 340 -1.10 32.47 -19.90
CA GLY A 340 -0.71 32.44 -21.30
C GLY A 340 -1.89 32.31 -22.28
N GLY A 341 -3.07 32.84 -21.92
CA GLY A 341 -4.28 32.76 -22.75
C GLY A 341 -5.03 31.42 -22.68
N LYS A 342 -4.56 30.46 -21.88
CA LYS A 342 -5.20 29.16 -21.68
C LYS A 342 -5.82 29.09 -20.27
N ALA A 343 -7.02 28.50 -20.19
CA ALA A 343 -7.64 28.25 -18.89
C ALA A 343 -6.86 27.17 -18.14
N LEU A 344 -6.74 27.33 -16.82
CA LEU A 344 -6.13 26.33 -15.96
C LEU A 344 -6.88 24.99 -16.08
N PRO A 345 -6.18 23.86 -16.21
CA PRO A 345 -6.78 22.54 -16.21
C PRO A 345 -7.38 22.22 -14.83
N GLN A 346 -8.51 21.53 -14.81
CA GLN A 346 -9.18 21.10 -13.58
C GLN A 346 -8.59 19.77 -13.13
N ILE A 347 -7.43 19.84 -12.47
CA ILE A 347 -6.66 18.70 -11.96
C ILE A 347 -6.15 18.98 -10.55
N VAL A 348 -5.72 17.93 -9.85
CA VAL A 348 -5.22 18.02 -8.47
C VAL A 348 -4.06 19.01 -8.33
N GLU A 349 -3.10 19.00 -9.26
CA GLU A 349 -1.96 19.93 -9.22
C GLU A 349 -2.40 21.39 -9.30
N THR A 350 -3.38 21.71 -10.13
CA THR A 350 -3.96 23.06 -10.20
C THR A 350 -4.60 23.44 -8.87
N ALA A 351 -5.36 22.53 -8.27
CA ALA A 351 -6.04 22.80 -6.99
C ALA A 351 -5.03 23.05 -5.87
N VAL A 352 -3.94 22.28 -5.83
CA VAL A 352 -2.87 22.45 -4.82
C VAL A 352 -2.09 23.73 -5.04
N GLN A 353 -1.65 24.04 -6.26
CA GLN A 353 -0.80 25.20 -6.56
C GLN A 353 -1.55 26.52 -6.44
N THR A 354 -2.82 26.59 -6.87
CA THR A 354 -3.66 27.78 -6.66
C THR A 354 -3.93 28.03 -5.19
N ALA A 355 -4.11 26.95 -4.41
CA ALA A 355 -4.30 27.03 -2.96
C ALA A 355 -3.03 27.48 -2.23
N GLU A 356 -1.86 27.07 -2.69
CA GLU A 356 -0.55 27.53 -2.16
C GLU A 356 -0.37 29.03 -2.37
N THR A 357 -0.69 29.52 -3.57
CA THR A 357 -0.63 30.94 -3.89
C THR A 357 -1.63 31.74 -3.04
N ALA A 358 -2.89 31.30 -2.96
CA ALA A 358 -3.90 31.99 -2.18
C ALA A 358 -3.58 31.97 -0.67
N ALA A 359 -3.13 30.85 -0.12
CA ALA A 359 -2.73 30.78 1.29
C ALA A 359 -1.54 31.69 1.62
N HIS A 360 -0.53 31.74 0.73
CA HIS A 360 0.57 32.69 0.85
C HIS A 360 0.06 34.12 0.86
N ASN A 361 -0.86 34.47 -0.05
CA ASN A 361 -1.34 35.83 -0.22
C ASN A 361 -2.31 36.27 0.90
N ILE A 362 -3.12 35.36 1.43
CA ILE A 362 -3.89 35.63 2.65
C ILE A 362 -2.95 35.90 3.82
N ALA A 363 -1.92 35.08 4.00
CA ALA A 363 -0.95 35.28 5.07
C ALA A 363 -0.17 36.60 4.89
N ALA A 364 0.25 36.92 3.66
CA ALA A 364 0.88 38.19 3.33
C ALA A 364 -0.02 39.40 3.63
N ALA A 365 -1.32 39.31 3.31
CA ALA A 365 -2.28 40.36 3.63
C ALA A 365 -2.44 40.58 5.15
N VAL A 366 -2.44 39.49 5.94
CA VAL A 366 -2.50 39.55 7.41
C VAL A 366 -1.20 40.13 8.00
N GLU A 367 -0.07 39.82 7.42
CA GLU A 367 1.28 40.26 7.86
C GLU A 367 1.72 41.57 7.22
N ARG A 368 0.95 42.09 6.28
CA ARG A 368 1.29 43.29 5.47
C ARG A 368 2.58 43.11 4.65
N ASP A 369 2.75 41.90 4.12
CA ASP A 369 3.88 41.48 3.28
C ASP A 369 3.48 41.49 1.79
N GLN A 370 4.44 41.23 0.89
CA GLN A 370 4.20 41.20 -0.55
C GLN A 370 3.44 39.95 -0.99
N MET A 371 2.45 40.15 -1.87
CA MET A 371 1.73 39.06 -2.52
C MET A 371 2.56 38.44 -3.65
N LYS A 372 2.32 37.15 -3.90
CA LYS A 372 2.97 36.37 -4.96
C LYS A 372 1.98 36.09 -6.08
N ALA A 373 2.37 36.35 -7.32
CA ALA A 373 1.58 35.94 -8.49
C ALA A 373 1.65 34.43 -8.70
N PHE A 374 0.55 33.87 -9.20
CA PHE A 374 0.45 32.46 -9.55
C PHE A 374 1.23 32.14 -10.82
N HIS A 375 1.97 31.04 -10.77
CA HIS A 375 2.61 30.41 -11.93
C HIS A 375 2.43 28.91 -11.80
N SER A 376 1.89 28.29 -12.87
CA SER A 376 1.69 26.84 -12.89
C SER A 376 3.00 26.09 -13.16
N ASN A 377 3.15 24.93 -12.52
CA ASN A 377 4.24 24.00 -12.75
C ASN A 377 3.69 22.57 -12.77
N TYR A 378 3.36 22.05 -13.94
CA TYR A 378 2.77 20.73 -14.10
C TYR A 378 3.84 19.67 -14.35
N HIS A 379 3.81 18.59 -13.58
CA HIS A 379 4.81 17.52 -13.64
C HIS A 379 4.42 16.40 -14.60
N GLY A 380 3.16 16.32 -15.00
CA GLY A 380 2.71 15.35 -16.00
C GLY A 380 1.35 14.73 -15.70
N ILE A 381 1.05 13.67 -16.45
CA ILE A 381 -0.25 13.01 -16.42
C ILE A 381 -0.04 11.50 -16.36
N MET A 382 -0.87 10.84 -15.55
CA MET A 382 -0.89 9.39 -15.44
C MET A 382 -2.34 8.90 -15.42
N VAL A 383 -2.59 7.76 -16.06
CA VAL A 383 -3.93 7.12 -16.16
C VAL A 383 -3.78 5.62 -15.93
N SER A 384 -4.58 5.07 -15.03
CA SER A 384 -4.65 3.62 -14.82
C SER A 384 -5.54 2.95 -15.89
N LEU A 385 -5.15 1.77 -16.32
CA LEU A 385 -5.91 0.91 -17.23
C LEU A 385 -6.38 -0.36 -16.50
N GLY A 386 -6.65 -0.23 -15.21
CA GLY A 386 -6.91 -1.28 -14.26
C GLY A 386 -5.71 -1.56 -13.34
N ALA A 387 -5.78 -2.63 -12.56
CA ALA A 387 -4.87 -2.92 -11.44
C ALA A 387 -3.39 -3.03 -11.81
N PHE A 388 -3.07 -3.52 -13.02
CA PHE A 388 -1.68 -3.91 -13.38
C PHE A 388 -1.08 -3.10 -14.53
N SER A 389 -1.81 -2.19 -15.12
CA SER A 389 -1.36 -1.45 -16.28
C SER A 389 -1.82 -0.01 -16.26
N GLY A 390 -0.95 0.87 -16.71
CA GLY A 390 -1.23 2.29 -16.87
C GLY A 390 -0.43 2.88 -18.00
N VAL A 391 -0.70 4.14 -18.31
CA VAL A 391 0.07 5.00 -19.19
C VAL A 391 0.38 6.29 -18.46
N ALA A 392 1.61 6.75 -18.50
CA ALA A 392 2.04 7.98 -17.84
C ALA A 392 2.98 8.78 -18.73
N HIS A 393 2.82 10.09 -18.68
CA HIS A 393 3.77 11.05 -19.25
C HIS A 393 4.13 12.02 -18.15
N VAL A 394 5.24 11.76 -17.47
CA VAL A 394 5.67 12.49 -16.27
C VAL A 394 7.10 12.97 -16.47
N MET A 395 7.36 14.27 -16.24
CA MET A 395 8.67 14.91 -16.39
C MET A 395 9.33 14.61 -17.75
N GLY A 396 8.53 14.57 -18.83
CA GLY A 396 8.99 14.26 -20.18
C GLY A 396 9.19 12.76 -20.49
N LEU A 397 9.07 11.88 -19.49
CA LEU A 397 9.21 10.44 -19.65
C LEU A 397 7.85 9.79 -19.92
N SER A 398 7.80 8.91 -20.93
CA SER A 398 6.62 8.12 -21.25
C SER A 398 6.75 6.70 -20.70
N LEU A 399 5.94 6.37 -19.70
CA LEU A 399 5.92 5.08 -19.03
C LEU A 399 4.64 4.32 -19.36
N THR A 400 4.70 2.99 -19.32
CA THR A 400 3.54 2.12 -19.60
C THR A 400 3.57 0.87 -18.74
N GLY A 401 2.41 0.19 -18.60
CA GLY A 401 2.30 -1.06 -17.83
C GLY A 401 2.50 -0.84 -16.33
N ILE A 402 3.19 -1.77 -15.70
CA ILE A 402 3.42 -1.78 -14.25
C ILE A 402 4.27 -0.59 -13.78
N PHE A 403 5.17 -0.08 -14.59
CA PHE A 403 5.98 1.09 -14.24
C PHE A 403 5.14 2.36 -14.11
N ALA A 404 4.12 2.52 -14.97
CA ALA A 404 3.18 3.62 -14.82
C ALA A 404 2.35 3.49 -13.53
N ILE A 405 1.90 2.28 -13.18
CA ILE A 405 1.20 2.02 -11.91
C ILE A 405 2.12 2.25 -10.70
N GLY A 406 3.39 1.86 -10.79
CA GLY A 406 4.38 2.16 -9.74
C GLY A 406 4.52 3.66 -9.47
N VAL A 407 4.54 4.48 -10.54
CA VAL A 407 4.55 5.95 -10.42
C VAL A 407 3.25 6.47 -9.79
N LYS A 408 2.08 5.90 -10.12
CA LYS A 408 0.79 6.22 -9.46
C LYS A 408 0.90 6.05 -7.95
N HIS A 409 1.29 4.87 -7.50
CA HIS A 409 1.40 4.59 -6.08
C HIS A 409 2.43 5.49 -5.40
N LEU A 410 3.57 5.77 -6.06
CA LEU A 410 4.58 6.67 -5.51
C LEU A 410 4.03 8.10 -5.32
N ILE A 411 3.33 8.65 -6.31
CA ILE A 411 2.70 9.98 -6.23
C ILE A 411 1.67 10.00 -5.08
N ASN A 412 0.83 8.99 -4.97
CA ASN A 412 -0.16 8.87 -3.90
C ASN A 412 0.50 8.76 -2.52
N ILE A 413 1.56 7.95 -2.37
CA ILE A 413 2.32 7.81 -1.13
C ILE A 413 2.91 9.16 -0.70
N VAL A 414 3.57 9.89 -1.61
CA VAL A 414 4.13 11.21 -1.33
C VAL A 414 3.03 12.19 -0.92
N HIS A 415 1.92 12.22 -1.67
CA HIS A 415 0.77 13.07 -1.33
C HIS A 415 0.20 12.75 0.06
N LEU A 416 -0.08 11.50 0.34
CA LEU A 416 -0.65 11.05 1.61
C LEU A 416 0.29 11.29 2.80
N PHE A 417 1.60 11.10 2.59
CA PHE A 417 2.61 11.45 3.59
C PHE A 417 2.56 12.94 3.93
N THR A 418 2.48 13.80 2.92
CA THR A 418 2.38 15.25 3.15
C THR A 418 1.07 15.64 3.81
N VAL A 419 -0.06 14.99 3.49
CA VAL A 419 -1.39 15.33 4.02
C VAL A 419 -1.57 14.85 5.45
N ALA A 420 -1.36 13.56 5.74
CA ALA A 420 -1.72 12.96 7.02
C ALA A 420 -0.62 12.09 7.66
N GLY A 421 0.60 12.05 7.07
CA GLY A 421 1.78 11.39 7.66
C GLY A 421 1.83 9.88 7.39
N VAL A 422 2.76 9.20 8.11
CA VAL A 422 3.13 7.79 7.89
C VAL A 422 1.94 6.85 8.05
N ASN A 423 1.06 7.10 9.00
CA ASN A 423 -0.11 6.25 9.24
C ASN A 423 -1.02 6.16 8.02
N GLN A 424 -1.26 7.29 7.33
CA GLN A 424 -2.10 7.29 6.14
C GLN A 424 -1.42 6.58 4.97
N VAL A 425 -0.09 6.70 4.86
CA VAL A 425 0.70 5.94 3.87
C VAL A 425 0.57 4.43 4.15
N TRP A 426 0.68 4.02 5.42
CA TRP A 426 0.53 2.60 5.77
C TRP A 426 -0.88 2.08 5.47
N GLU A 427 -1.93 2.83 5.81
CA GLU A 427 -3.30 2.45 5.44
C GLU A 427 -3.47 2.31 3.93
N TYR A 428 -2.93 3.25 3.15
CA TYR A 428 -2.93 3.17 1.69
C TYR A 428 -2.23 1.91 1.18
N VAL A 429 -0.99 1.66 1.61
CA VAL A 429 -0.23 0.46 1.21
C VAL A 429 -0.98 -0.81 1.57
N LYS A 430 -1.57 -0.86 2.76
CA LYS A 430 -2.35 -2.00 3.22
C LYS A 430 -3.58 -2.24 2.33
N HIS A 431 -4.37 -1.20 2.07
CA HIS A 431 -5.58 -1.32 1.26
C HIS A 431 -5.29 -1.55 -0.22
N GLU A 432 -4.26 -0.94 -0.78
CA GLU A 432 -3.93 -1.04 -2.20
C GLU A 432 -3.12 -2.28 -2.59
N LEU A 433 -2.29 -2.79 -1.67
CA LEU A 433 -1.37 -3.87 -2.01
C LEU A 433 -1.63 -5.16 -1.22
N LEU A 434 -2.02 -5.08 0.07
CA LEU A 434 -2.07 -6.24 0.95
C LEU A 434 -3.48 -6.81 1.12
N ASP A 435 -4.51 -5.96 1.31
CA ASP A 435 -5.88 -6.39 1.62
C ASP A 435 -6.72 -6.70 0.38
N ILE A 436 -6.24 -6.43 -0.83
CA ILE A 436 -6.98 -6.70 -2.07
C ILE A 436 -7.14 -8.20 -2.29
N LYS A 437 -8.38 -8.63 -2.41
CA LYS A 437 -8.77 -10.01 -2.73
C LYS A 437 -8.77 -10.23 -4.25
N ASN A 438 -8.87 -11.51 -4.66
CA ASN A 438 -9.15 -11.91 -6.04
C ASN A 438 -8.09 -11.54 -7.07
N GLN A 439 -6.82 -11.52 -6.69
CA GLN A 439 -5.67 -11.27 -7.59
C GLN A 439 -5.72 -9.93 -8.34
N ARG A 440 -6.36 -8.92 -7.79
CA ARG A 440 -6.45 -7.58 -8.38
C ARG A 440 -5.35 -6.62 -7.89
N SER A 441 -4.32 -7.14 -7.23
CA SER A 441 -3.06 -6.45 -6.94
C SER A 441 -1.89 -7.40 -7.10
N PHE A 442 -0.66 -6.87 -7.12
CA PHE A 442 0.56 -7.67 -7.28
C PHE A 442 0.76 -8.71 -6.17
N ILE A 443 0.35 -8.39 -4.93
CA ILE A 443 0.43 -9.27 -3.75
C ILE A 443 -0.96 -9.76 -3.35
N GLY A 444 -2.00 -9.18 -3.95
CA GLY A 444 -3.38 -9.49 -3.63
C GLY A 444 -3.74 -10.95 -3.85
N GLY A 445 -4.46 -11.51 -2.93
CA GLY A 445 -4.77 -12.93 -2.88
C GLY A 445 -3.71 -13.75 -2.13
N LEU A 446 -2.43 -13.37 -2.16
CA LEU A 446 -1.39 -14.03 -1.36
C LEU A 446 -1.36 -13.50 0.08
N ALA A 447 -1.50 -12.17 0.25
CA ALA A 447 -1.43 -11.51 1.55
C ALA A 447 -2.81 -11.20 2.17
N ALA A 448 -3.90 -11.25 1.38
CA ALA A 448 -5.24 -10.88 1.83
C ALA A 448 -5.95 -11.93 2.69
N TYR A 449 -5.40 -13.13 2.80
CA TYR A 449 -5.98 -14.17 3.64
C TYR A 449 -5.79 -13.84 5.11
N LYS A 450 -6.88 -13.53 5.81
CA LYS A 450 -6.88 -13.28 7.26
C LYS A 450 -6.99 -14.61 7.98
N VAL A 451 -5.98 -14.94 8.77
CA VAL A 451 -6.03 -16.08 9.69
C VAL A 451 -6.76 -15.65 10.97
N ARG A 452 -7.64 -16.53 11.49
CA ARG A 452 -8.32 -16.24 12.76
C ARG A 452 -7.30 -16.11 13.89
N GLY A 453 -7.43 -15.08 14.74
CA GLY A 453 -6.44 -14.72 15.76
C GLY A 453 -6.12 -15.81 16.79
N TYR A 454 -6.96 -16.85 16.95
CA TYR A 454 -6.71 -17.96 17.85
C TYR A 454 -5.80 -19.06 17.22
N TRP A 455 -5.64 -19.10 15.89
CA TRP A 455 -4.77 -20.09 15.26
C TRP A 455 -3.30 -19.99 15.75
N PRO A 456 -2.70 -18.82 15.88
CA PRO A 456 -1.34 -18.72 16.38
C PRO A 456 -1.24 -18.85 17.92
N LEU A 457 -2.33 -19.09 18.66
CA LEU A 457 -2.32 -19.20 20.11
C LEU A 457 -1.35 -20.26 20.62
N LEU A 458 -1.43 -21.49 20.11
CA LEU A 458 -0.58 -22.60 20.53
C LEU A 458 0.90 -22.29 20.24
N LEU A 459 1.18 -21.72 19.08
CA LEU A 459 2.53 -21.34 18.70
C LEU A 459 3.06 -20.20 19.61
N ARG A 460 2.18 -19.25 20.02
CA ARG A 460 2.53 -18.18 20.96
C ARG A 460 2.92 -18.75 22.31
N LEU A 461 2.07 -19.63 22.85
CA LEU A 461 2.33 -20.26 24.14
C LEU A 461 3.62 -21.09 24.08
N TRP A 462 3.84 -21.83 22.99
CA TRP A 462 5.06 -22.59 22.78
C TRP A 462 6.30 -21.71 22.66
N LEU A 463 6.26 -20.67 21.86
CA LEU A 463 7.37 -19.73 21.71
C LEU A 463 7.70 -19.04 23.06
N GLY A 464 6.67 -18.60 23.78
CA GLY A 464 6.84 -18.03 25.12
C GLY A 464 7.45 -19.00 26.11
N PHE A 465 6.96 -20.25 26.13
CA PHE A 465 7.51 -21.32 26.95
C PHE A 465 8.98 -21.60 26.62
N MET A 466 9.33 -21.69 25.34
CA MET A 466 10.72 -21.94 24.92
C MET A 466 11.68 -20.81 25.34
N TRP A 467 11.26 -19.54 25.28
CA TRP A 467 12.07 -18.43 25.80
C TRP A 467 12.24 -18.51 27.34
N VAL A 468 11.23 -18.95 28.06
CA VAL A 468 11.37 -19.22 29.51
C VAL A 468 12.35 -20.36 29.76
N VAL A 469 12.29 -21.43 28.98
CA VAL A 469 13.22 -22.55 29.09
C VAL A 469 14.65 -22.10 28.81
N GLU A 470 14.88 -21.31 27.74
CA GLU A 470 16.22 -20.79 27.41
C GLU A 470 16.79 -19.92 28.56
N ALA A 471 15.96 -19.01 29.11
CA ALA A 471 16.34 -18.20 30.27
C ALA A 471 16.66 -19.08 31.50
N THR A 472 15.82 -20.09 31.76
CA THR A 472 16.00 -20.99 32.90
C THR A 472 17.26 -21.84 32.75
N ASN A 473 17.53 -22.36 31.53
CA ASN A 473 18.75 -23.12 31.24
C ASN A 473 19.99 -22.26 31.56
N LYS A 474 20.03 -21.01 31.10
CA LYS A 474 21.13 -20.09 31.39
C LYS A 474 21.28 -19.83 32.90
N MET A 475 20.16 -19.72 33.66
CA MET A 475 20.22 -19.59 35.11
C MET A 475 20.83 -20.83 35.75
N THR A 476 20.44 -22.03 35.34
CA THR A 476 20.98 -23.31 35.87
C THR A 476 22.40 -23.56 35.43
N GLU A 477 22.84 -23.06 34.30
CA GLU A 477 24.22 -23.09 33.81
C GLU A 477 25.17 -22.15 34.56
N GLY A 478 24.64 -21.35 35.52
CA GLY A 478 25.42 -20.46 36.38
C GLY A 478 25.67 -19.07 35.81
N TRP A 479 24.87 -18.63 34.82
CA TRP A 479 24.96 -17.25 34.29
C TRP A 479 24.71 -16.18 35.32
N LEU A 480 23.98 -16.51 36.39
CA LEU A 480 23.66 -15.63 37.53
C LEU A 480 24.48 -15.96 38.78
N ASP A 481 25.48 -16.85 38.71
CA ASP A 481 26.36 -17.14 39.84
C ASP A 481 27.51 -16.14 39.91
N PHE A 482 27.37 -15.14 40.76
CA PHE A 482 28.34 -14.09 41.00
C PHE A 482 29.25 -14.38 42.20
N SER A 483 29.14 -15.53 42.84
CA SER A 483 29.85 -15.88 44.08
C SER A 483 31.36 -15.94 43.94
N SER A 484 31.86 -16.23 42.72
CA SER A 484 33.29 -16.31 42.38
C SER A 484 33.85 -15.09 41.72
N GLY A 485 33.08 -14.02 41.60
CA GLY A 485 33.45 -12.82 40.82
C GLY A 485 33.53 -13.03 39.30
N GLN A 486 33.37 -14.27 38.84
CA GLN A 486 33.33 -14.68 37.42
C GLN A 486 32.28 -15.76 37.25
N SER A 487 31.28 -15.55 36.43
CA SER A 487 30.41 -16.65 35.99
C SER A 487 31.26 -17.67 35.22
N LYS A 488 31.22 -18.92 35.66
CA LYS A 488 32.04 -20.01 35.06
C LYS A 488 31.48 -20.52 33.75
N THR A 489 30.25 -20.22 33.44
CA THR A 489 29.53 -20.65 32.24
C THR A 489 28.77 -19.49 31.69
N GLY A 490 28.71 -19.38 30.37
CA GLY A 490 27.98 -18.34 29.66
C GLY A 490 28.36 -18.28 28.21
N TRP A 491 27.52 -17.69 27.37
CA TRP A 491 27.77 -17.63 25.94
C TRP A 491 29.10 -16.94 25.59
N MET A 492 29.52 -15.93 26.38
CA MET A 492 30.84 -15.27 26.22
C MET A 492 32.02 -16.24 26.44
N PHE A 493 31.81 -17.36 27.11
CA PHE A 493 32.81 -18.40 27.36
C PHE A 493 32.56 -19.67 26.54
N SER A 494 31.56 -19.66 25.67
CA SER A 494 31.30 -20.82 24.77
C SER A 494 32.42 -21.00 23.77
N PRO A 495 32.77 -22.24 23.42
CA PRO A 495 33.75 -22.51 22.39
C PRO A 495 33.35 -21.83 21.08
N GLY A 496 34.26 -21.05 20.48
CA GLY A 496 34.02 -20.29 19.25
C GLY A 496 33.65 -18.82 19.43
N VAL A 497 33.33 -18.34 20.63
CA VAL A 497 33.23 -16.91 20.91
C VAL A 497 34.61 -16.36 21.26
N ILE A 498 35.14 -15.43 20.48
CA ILE A 498 36.44 -14.79 20.77
C ILE A 498 36.21 -13.79 21.91
N GLN A 499 36.85 -14.03 23.03
CA GLN A 499 36.90 -13.13 24.17
C GLN A 499 37.94 -12.04 23.95
N ALA A 500 37.62 -11.10 23.04
CA ALA A 500 38.50 -9.96 22.89
C ALA A 500 38.17 -8.96 24.02
N GLY A 501 39.15 -8.58 24.78
CA GLY A 501 39.10 -7.49 25.73
C GLY A 501 38.67 -7.83 27.15
N VAL A 502 38.35 -9.03 27.52
CA VAL A 502 38.18 -9.39 28.95
C VAL A 502 39.56 -9.50 29.60
N LYS A 503 40.14 -8.36 29.99
CA LYS A 503 41.35 -8.33 30.81
C LYS A 503 41.03 -9.02 32.16
N GLY A 504 41.53 -10.22 32.36
CA GLY A 504 41.42 -10.95 33.62
C GLY A 504 40.72 -12.31 33.57
N ALA A 505 40.04 -12.68 32.51
CA ALA A 505 39.69 -14.04 32.30
C ALA A 505 40.98 -14.80 31.91
N GLN A 506 41.74 -15.29 32.89
CA GLN A 506 42.64 -16.37 32.59
C GLN A 506 41.79 -17.44 31.93
N ALA A 507 42.08 -17.74 30.66
CA ALA A 507 41.61 -18.94 30.01
C ALA A 507 41.86 -20.05 31.03
N GLY A 508 40.82 -20.63 31.61
CA GLY A 508 40.95 -21.75 32.50
C GLY A 508 41.82 -22.76 31.74
N ALA A 509 43.00 -22.97 32.23
CA ALA A 509 43.89 -23.94 31.66
C ALA A 509 43.08 -25.24 31.61
N VAL A 510 42.69 -25.64 30.44
CA VAL A 510 42.39 -27.05 30.18
C VAL A 510 43.60 -27.77 30.76
N PRO A 511 43.47 -28.65 31.75
CA PRO A 511 44.62 -29.38 32.24
C PRO A 511 45.28 -29.99 31.04
N ALA A 512 46.51 -29.56 30.75
CA ALA A 512 47.32 -30.17 29.72
C ALA A 512 47.35 -31.63 30.06
N ALA A 513 46.73 -32.47 29.26
CA ALA A 513 46.91 -33.89 29.31
C ALA A 513 48.44 -34.11 29.25
N ALA A 514 48.99 -34.73 30.30
CA ALA A 514 50.39 -35.04 30.38
C ALA A 514 50.83 -35.67 29.05
N PRO A 515 52.03 -35.33 28.54
CA PRO A 515 52.51 -35.87 27.30
C PRO A 515 52.62 -37.40 27.48
N ALA A 516 51.69 -38.14 26.85
CA ALA A 516 51.82 -39.59 26.75
C ALA A 516 53.08 -39.84 25.95
N ALA A 517 54.00 -40.64 26.56
CA ALA A 517 55.23 -41.08 25.97
C ALA A 517 54.95 -41.67 24.61
N ALA A 518 55.77 -41.31 23.62
CA ALA A 518 55.71 -41.82 22.27
C ALA A 518 55.87 -43.37 22.26
N PRO A 519 54.96 -44.10 21.65
CA PRO A 519 55.30 -45.49 21.26
C PRO A 519 55.92 -45.45 19.87
N ALA A 520 56.96 -46.20 19.78
CA ALA A 520 57.77 -46.50 18.57
C ALA A 520 56.85 -46.96 17.42
N ALA A 521 57.20 -46.57 16.21
CA ALA A 521 56.56 -46.98 14.99
C ALA A 521 56.47 -48.50 14.78
N PRO A 522 55.40 -48.95 14.15
CA PRO A 522 55.51 -50.03 13.19
C PRO A 522 55.08 -49.55 11.80
N SER A 523 56.08 -49.52 10.95
CA SER A 523 55.92 -49.53 9.50
C SER A 523 55.33 -50.89 9.10
N ALA A 524 54.05 -50.96 8.73
CA ALA A 524 53.47 -52.04 7.91
C ALA A 524 51.95 -51.98 7.68
N ALA A 525 51.30 -50.83 7.90
CA ALA A 525 49.83 -50.73 7.66
C ALA A 525 49.41 -49.83 6.49
N ALA A 526 50.35 -49.21 5.78
CA ALA A 526 50.04 -48.31 4.66
C ALA A 526 49.81 -49.02 3.31
N GLY A 527 50.08 -50.33 3.20
CA GLY A 527 49.90 -51.09 1.95
C GLY A 527 48.49 -51.67 1.73
N ALA A 528 47.72 -51.83 2.80
CA ALA A 528 46.40 -52.49 2.69
C ALA A 528 45.21 -51.52 2.40
N ALA A 529 45.41 -50.23 2.64
CA ALA A 529 44.35 -49.25 2.39
C ALA A 529 44.28 -48.78 0.92
N GLN A 530 45.34 -48.87 0.17
CA GLN A 530 45.36 -48.50 -1.26
C GLN A 530 44.83 -49.63 -2.18
N GLY A 531 44.81 -50.86 -1.77
CA GLY A 531 44.22 -51.97 -2.54
C GLY A 531 42.68 -52.00 -2.49
N ALA A 532 42.09 -51.54 -1.40
CA ALA A 532 40.64 -51.52 -1.26
C ALA A 532 39.97 -50.34 -2.01
N ALA A 533 40.66 -49.22 -2.19
CA ALA A 533 40.16 -48.09 -2.94
C ALA A 533 40.15 -48.29 -4.47
N GLN A 534 41.02 -49.11 -5.00
CA GLN A 534 41.05 -49.44 -6.43
C GLN A 534 40.02 -50.51 -6.84
N ALA A 535 39.58 -51.37 -5.93
CA ALA A 535 38.54 -52.36 -6.21
C ALA A 535 37.15 -51.81 -6.27
N VAL A 536 36.89 -50.66 -5.57
CA VAL A 536 35.59 -49.98 -5.61
C VAL A 536 35.43 -49.08 -6.83
N SER A 537 36.54 -48.53 -7.38
CA SER A 537 36.45 -47.69 -8.60
C SER A 537 36.28 -48.53 -9.88
N GLY A 538 36.70 -49.83 -9.88
CA GLY A 538 36.47 -50.71 -11.02
C GLY A 538 35.04 -51.22 -11.19
N ALA A 539 34.30 -51.33 -10.09
CA ALA A 539 32.90 -51.79 -10.12
C ALA A 539 31.89 -50.70 -10.56
N THR A 540 32.27 -49.43 -10.40
CA THR A 540 31.41 -48.30 -10.79
C THR A 540 31.54 -47.92 -12.28
N GLN A 541 32.65 -48.29 -12.94
CA GLN A 541 32.82 -48.04 -14.38
C GLN A 541 32.20 -49.13 -15.29
N ALA A 542 31.89 -50.32 -14.74
CA ALA A 542 31.23 -51.38 -15.52
C ALA A 542 29.70 -51.21 -15.62
N ALA A 543 29.11 -50.31 -14.85
CA ALA A 543 27.67 -50.06 -14.85
C ALA A 543 27.20 -48.85 -15.71
N GLN A 544 28.14 -48.12 -16.34
CA GLN A 544 27.82 -46.91 -17.13
C GLN A 544 28.00 -47.09 -18.66
N GLY A 545 28.17 -48.32 -19.14
CA GLY A 545 28.46 -48.60 -20.54
C GLY A 545 27.37 -49.31 -21.35
N ALA A 546 26.08 -49.03 -21.11
CA ALA A 546 25.04 -49.53 -22.01
C ALA A 546 23.95 -48.48 -22.22
N ALA A 547 24.12 -47.64 -23.21
CA ALA A 547 23.05 -46.83 -23.77
C ALA A 547 22.61 -47.44 -25.09
N PRO A 548 21.33 -47.54 -25.37
CA PRO A 548 20.81 -47.85 -26.70
C PRO A 548 20.38 -46.62 -27.45
N GLY A 549 20.77 -46.52 -28.67
CA GLY A 549 20.08 -45.69 -29.65
C GLY A 549 18.93 -46.47 -30.25
N ALA A 550 17.89 -45.79 -30.57
CA ALA A 550 17.17 -45.82 -31.83
C ALA A 550 15.74 -45.33 -31.64
N ALA A 551 15.39 -44.42 -32.54
CA ALA A 551 14.14 -43.70 -32.67
C ALA A 551 13.05 -44.49 -33.41
N ALA A 552 11.87 -43.96 -33.25
CA ALA A 552 10.75 -43.80 -34.20
C ALA A 552 9.81 -44.95 -34.49
N ALA A 553 8.59 -44.62 -34.31
CA ALA A 553 7.42 -44.69 -35.21
C ALA A 553 6.22 -45.52 -34.73
N THR A 554 5.15 -44.74 -34.60
CA THR A 554 3.74 -44.95 -35.02
C THR A 554 2.86 -46.07 -34.43
N SER A 555 1.73 -45.51 -33.92
CA SER A 555 0.36 -45.96 -34.09
C SER A 555 -0.12 -47.34 -33.54
N GLY A 556 -1.08 -47.22 -32.67
CA GLY A 556 -2.36 -47.96 -32.84
C GLY A 556 -2.58 -49.21 -32.00
N ALA A 557 -3.70 -49.16 -31.36
CA ALA A 557 -4.55 -50.30 -30.96
C ALA A 557 -4.40 -50.89 -29.54
N SER A 558 -5.57 -50.73 -28.90
CA SER A 558 -6.08 -51.42 -27.74
C SER A 558 -5.84 -52.91 -27.72
N ALA A 559 -5.49 -53.45 -26.58
CA ALA A 559 -6.13 -54.67 -26.05
C ALA A 559 -5.60 -55.03 -24.65
N ALA A 560 -6.51 -55.47 -23.84
CA ALA A 560 -6.34 -56.01 -22.52
C ALA A 560 -5.44 -57.25 -22.48
N ALA A 561 -4.61 -57.36 -21.42
CA ALA A 561 -4.31 -58.67 -20.83
C ALA A 561 -3.54 -58.56 -19.53
N ALA A 562 -4.15 -59.04 -18.47
CA ALA A 562 -3.68 -59.88 -17.38
C ALA A 562 -2.32 -59.61 -16.72
N ALA A 563 -2.40 -59.34 -15.44
CA ALA A 563 -1.31 -59.42 -14.47
C ALA A 563 -0.77 -60.82 -14.32
N PRO A 564 0.53 -61.05 -14.24
CA PRO A 564 1.09 -62.30 -13.77
C PRO A 564 1.33 -62.27 -12.25
N SER A 565 1.05 -63.40 -11.65
CA SER A 565 0.96 -63.74 -10.26
C SER A 565 2.26 -63.51 -9.47
N ALA A 566 2.08 -63.20 -8.17
CA ALA A 566 3.06 -62.92 -7.14
C ALA A 566 3.98 -64.08 -6.70
N ALA A 567 4.25 -65.09 -7.54
CA ALA A 567 5.06 -66.24 -7.16
C ALA A 567 6.53 -66.17 -7.59
N ALA A 568 6.95 -65.21 -8.43
CA ALA A 568 8.31 -65.10 -8.89
C ALA A 568 9.21 -64.11 -8.11
N ALA A 569 8.64 -63.35 -7.17
CA ALA A 569 9.38 -62.37 -6.39
C ALA A 569 9.95 -62.91 -5.06
N THR A 570 9.53 -64.10 -4.62
CA THR A 570 9.95 -64.66 -3.33
C THR A 570 11.20 -65.54 -3.44
N SER A 571 11.64 -65.97 -4.61
CA SER A 571 12.85 -66.79 -4.78
C SER A 571 14.15 -65.98 -4.91
N ALA A 572 14.07 -64.71 -5.30
CA ALA A 572 15.22 -63.82 -5.39
C ALA A 572 15.62 -63.21 -4.04
N ALA A 573 14.66 -63.04 -3.11
CA ALA A 573 14.93 -62.53 -1.77
C ALA A 573 15.58 -63.52 -0.82
N SER A 574 15.38 -64.84 -0.99
CA SER A 574 16.01 -65.88 -0.17
C SER A 574 17.47 -66.17 -0.53
N ALA A 575 17.85 -65.92 -1.78
CA ALA A 575 19.29 -66.10 -2.21
C ALA A 575 20.17 -64.93 -1.73
N ALA A 576 19.59 -63.71 -1.58
CA ALA A 576 20.32 -62.57 -1.07
C ALA A 576 20.53 -62.63 0.46
N HIS A 577 19.63 -63.30 1.21
CA HIS A 577 19.79 -63.49 2.66
C HIS A 577 20.80 -64.61 3.04
N ALA A 578 20.96 -65.59 2.20
CA ALA A 578 21.95 -66.64 2.44
C ALA A 578 23.41 -66.19 2.18
N ALA A 579 23.63 -65.25 1.26
CA ALA A 579 24.94 -64.67 0.99
C ALA A 579 25.41 -63.67 2.04
N ALA A 580 24.46 -63.00 2.75
CA ALA A 580 24.78 -62.05 3.82
C ALA A 580 25.10 -62.71 5.15
N GLY A 581 24.70 -64.01 5.36
CA GLY A 581 24.99 -64.77 6.59
C GLY A 581 26.39 -65.39 6.66
N ALA A 582 27.04 -65.56 5.52
CA ALA A 582 28.39 -66.24 5.47
C ALA A 582 29.56 -65.23 5.62
N ALA A 583 29.34 -63.95 5.49
CA ALA A 583 30.36 -62.88 5.66
C ALA A 583 30.47 -62.35 7.08
N ALA A 584 29.57 -62.78 8.00
CA ALA A 584 29.44 -62.19 9.33
C ALA A 584 30.33 -62.78 10.43
N HIS A 585 31.17 -63.78 10.12
CA HIS A 585 31.95 -64.46 11.14
C HIS A 585 33.50 -64.33 11.05
N ALA A 586 34.03 -63.40 10.23
CA ALA A 586 35.49 -63.34 10.06
C ALA A 586 36.18 -61.99 10.39
N ALA A 587 35.50 -61.02 11.10
CA ALA A 587 36.27 -59.86 11.60
C ALA A 587 35.57 -59.17 12.73
N PRO A 588 35.83 -59.46 14.01
CA PRO A 588 35.06 -58.83 15.11
C PRO A 588 35.66 -57.54 15.69
N ALA A 589 36.66 -56.89 15.09
CA ALA A 589 37.30 -55.74 15.74
C ALA A 589 37.33 -54.41 14.89
N ALA A 590 37.25 -54.52 13.57
CA ALA A 590 37.33 -53.32 12.72
C ALA A 590 35.95 -52.81 12.26
N VAL A 591 34.88 -53.59 12.37
CA VAL A 591 33.52 -53.24 11.94
C VAL A 591 32.76 -52.56 13.08
N ALA A 592 33.16 -52.70 14.35
CA ALA A 592 32.51 -52.06 15.48
C ALA A 592 32.74 -50.54 15.56
N ALA A 593 33.75 -49.99 14.88
CA ALA A 593 33.97 -48.52 14.80
C ALA A 593 33.25 -47.83 13.63
N ALA A 594 32.81 -48.61 12.62
CA ALA A 594 32.10 -48.07 11.48
C ALA A 594 30.55 -48.24 11.55
N ALA A 595 30.06 -49.06 12.50
CA ALA A 595 28.62 -49.39 12.60
C ALA A 595 27.78 -48.43 13.47
N HIS A 596 28.34 -47.30 13.92
CA HIS A 596 27.62 -46.30 14.70
C HIS A 596 27.50 -44.93 14.02
N ALA A 597 27.84 -44.75 12.76
CA ALA A 597 27.37 -43.63 12.00
C ALA A 597 26.03 -44.05 11.38
N ALA A 598 24.93 -43.87 12.12
CA ALA A 598 23.62 -43.67 11.46
C ALA A 598 23.87 -42.64 10.33
N PRO A 599 23.31 -42.82 9.11
CA PRO A 599 23.39 -41.77 8.11
C PRO A 599 22.89 -40.50 8.78
N GLY A 600 23.80 -39.53 8.94
CA GLY A 600 23.45 -38.25 9.55
C GLY A 600 22.24 -37.70 8.80
N PRO A 601 21.38 -36.92 9.43
CA PRO A 601 20.24 -36.33 8.74
C PRO A 601 20.77 -35.71 7.45
N TRP A 602 20.06 -35.98 6.34
CA TRP A 602 20.42 -35.45 5.01
C TRP A 602 20.66 -33.94 5.00
N LEU A 603 20.17 -33.23 6.06
CA LEU A 603 20.41 -31.84 6.38
C LEU A 603 20.84 -31.73 7.85
N ASP A 604 22.10 -31.40 8.10
CA ASP A 604 22.58 -31.08 9.45
C ASP A 604 22.16 -29.66 9.80
N THR A 605 21.21 -29.52 10.71
CA THR A 605 20.68 -28.23 11.21
C THR A 605 21.31 -27.80 12.54
N THR A 606 22.29 -28.51 13.05
CA THR A 606 22.92 -28.22 14.35
C THR A 606 24.02 -27.17 14.26
N HIS A 607 24.53 -26.89 13.04
CA HIS A 607 25.53 -25.84 12.84
C HIS A 607 24.91 -24.45 12.76
N ASN A 608 25.72 -23.44 13.02
CA ASN A 608 25.29 -22.05 13.05
C ASN A 608 24.85 -21.54 11.67
N ILE A 609 23.87 -20.63 11.64
CA ILE A 609 23.34 -19.99 10.40
C ILE A 609 24.45 -19.24 9.67
N LEU A 610 25.25 -18.48 10.41
CA LEU A 610 26.40 -17.75 9.88
C LEU A 610 27.70 -18.39 10.38
N ASP A 611 28.63 -18.62 9.47
CA ASP A 611 29.96 -19.09 9.83
C ASP A 611 30.70 -17.98 10.61
N PRO A 612 31.32 -18.28 11.76
CA PRO A 612 32.08 -17.32 12.54
C PRO A 612 33.21 -16.62 11.78
N SER A 613 33.69 -17.17 10.68
CA SER A 613 34.74 -16.59 9.84
C SER A 613 34.21 -15.55 8.83
N TRP A 614 32.89 -15.44 8.63
CA TRP A 614 32.34 -14.50 7.67
C TRP A 614 32.56 -13.05 8.07
N GLY A 615 32.86 -12.21 7.08
CA GLY A 615 33.19 -10.80 7.31
C GLY A 615 32.14 -10.03 8.10
N ILE A 616 30.84 -10.32 7.93
CA ILE A 616 29.76 -9.68 8.69
C ILE A 616 29.77 -10.07 10.17
N VAL A 617 30.05 -11.35 10.49
CA VAL A 617 30.17 -11.85 11.86
C VAL A 617 31.42 -11.24 12.51
N THR A 618 32.54 -11.22 11.82
CA THR A 618 33.78 -10.61 12.27
C THR A 618 33.60 -9.10 12.51
N TRP A 619 32.95 -8.39 11.59
CA TRP A 619 32.64 -6.97 11.75
C TRP A 619 31.77 -6.72 12.98
N PHE A 620 30.69 -7.50 13.17
CA PHE A 620 29.80 -7.35 14.33
C PHE A 620 30.54 -7.60 15.64
N ARG A 621 31.37 -8.65 15.69
CA ARG A 621 32.17 -8.96 16.87
C ARG A 621 33.13 -7.83 17.21
N HIS A 622 33.90 -7.33 16.26
CA HIS A 622 34.84 -6.23 16.53
C HIS A 622 34.12 -4.93 16.91
N THR A 623 32.99 -4.60 16.27
CA THR A 623 32.30 -3.34 16.52
C THR A 623 31.53 -3.36 17.83
N PHE A 624 30.77 -4.41 18.07
CA PHE A 624 29.84 -4.47 19.22
C PHE A 624 30.41 -5.25 20.39
N MET A 625 30.98 -6.43 20.17
CA MET A 625 31.49 -7.25 21.27
C MET A 625 32.78 -6.63 21.83
N ASP A 626 33.75 -6.34 21.00
CA ASP A 626 35.04 -5.78 21.43
C ASP A 626 34.95 -4.28 21.69
N GLY A 627 34.16 -3.55 20.89
CA GLY A 627 34.06 -2.09 20.97
C GLY A 627 33.10 -1.58 22.03
N ILE A 628 31.92 -2.18 22.19
CA ILE A 628 30.85 -1.68 23.07
C ILE A 628 30.73 -2.56 24.31
N PHE A 629 30.48 -3.86 24.11
CA PHE A 629 30.15 -4.76 25.23
C PHE A 629 31.36 -5.13 26.09
N ALA A 630 32.57 -5.10 25.55
CA ALA A 630 33.79 -5.33 26.33
C ALA A 630 34.03 -4.25 27.42
N HIS A 631 33.38 -3.08 27.31
CA HIS A 631 33.46 -2.02 28.30
C HIS A 631 32.39 -2.12 29.39
N LEU A 632 31.42 -3.03 29.25
CA LEU A 632 30.41 -3.31 30.25
C LEU A 632 30.89 -4.47 31.15
N PRO A 633 30.58 -4.44 32.45
CA PRO A 633 30.78 -5.61 33.30
C PRO A 633 30.00 -6.81 32.68
N TYR A 634 30.70 -7.91 32.42
CA TYR A 634 30.09 -9.09 31.79
C TYR A 634 28.89 -9.62 32.56
N THR A 635 28.90 -9.50 33.92
CA THR A 635 27.81 -9.87 34.81
C THR A 635 26.53 -9.08 34.50
N VAL A 636 26.66 -7.76 34.23
CA VAL A 636 25.53 -6.90 33.85
C VAL A 636 24.96 -7.33 32.50
N PHE A 637 25.83 -7.67 31.57
CA PHE A 637 25.38 -8.09 30.25
C PHE A 637 24.66 -9.45 30.29
N GLN A 638 25.19 -10.41 31.04
CA GLN A 638 24.55 -11.72 31.26
C GLN A 638 23.17 -11.57 31.92
N LEU A 639 23.08 -10.73 32.95
CA LEU A 639 21.84 -10.42 33.61
C LEU A 639 20.81 -9.81 32.66
N ILE A 640 21.22 -8.85 31.82
CA ILE A 640 20.34 -8.25 30.81
C ILE A 640 19.82 -9.32 29.85
N ILE A 641 20.64 -10.19 29.33
CA ILE A 641 20.23 -11.25 28.38
C ILE A 641 19.22 -12.19 29.04
N VAL A 642 19.55 -12.76 30.22
CA VAL A 642 18.68 -13.71 30.90
C VAL A 642 17.32 -13.10 31.24
N PHE A 643 17.31 -11.87 31.78
CA PHE A 643 16.04 -11.19 32.11
C PHE A 643 15.27 -10.78 30.85
N THR A 644 15.94 -10.39 29.77
CA THR A 644 15.27 -10.07 28.52
C THR A 644 14.60 -11.32 27.92
N GLU A 645 15.28 -12.45 27.90
CA GLU A 645 14.70 -13.72 27.45
C GLU A 645 13.51 -14.14 28.29
N LEU A 646 13.64 -14.04 29.63
CA LEU A 646 12.55 -14.34 30.55
C LEU A 646 11.35 -13.43 30.35
N LEU A 647 11.58 -12.11 30.22
CA LEU A 647 10.51 -11.14 29.98
C LEU A 647 9.82 -11.35 28.62
N ILE A 648 10.58 -11.63 27.56
CA ILE A 648 10.02 -12.01 26.25
C ILE A 648 9.16 -13.26 26.39
N GLY A 649 9.68 -14.29 27.07
CA GLY A 649 8.96 -15.54 27.30
C GLY A 649 7.65 -15.35 28.03
N LEU A 650 7.68 -14.66 29.16
CA LEU A 650 6.48 -14.36 29.96
C LEU A 650 5.49 -13.45 29.21
N ALA A 651 5.98 -12.44 28.49
CA ALA A 651 5.15 -11.54 27.70
C ALA A 651 4.44 -12.28 26.55
N LEU A 652 5.15 -13.13 25.81
CA LEU A 652 4.57 -13.96 24.75
C LEU A 652 3.60 -14.98 25.34
N PHE A 653 3.95 -15.68 26.40
CA PHE A 653 3.08 -16.65 27.04
C PHE A 653 1.79 -16.02 27.56
N GLY A 654 1.89 -14.92 28.29
CA GLY A 654 0.74 -14.17 28.80
C GLY A 654 -0.03 -13.37 27.75
N GLY A 655 0.52 -13.21 26.55
CA GLY A 655 -0.06 -12.35 25.51
C GLY A 655 -0.06 -10.89 25.91
N PHE A 656 1.01 -10.42 26.52
CA PHE A 656 1.17 -9.05 27.04
C PHE A 656 2.19 -8.30 26.17
N PHE A 657 1.78 -7.19 25.56
CA PHE A 657 2.60 -6.45 24.60
C PHE A 657 3.27 -7.38 23.57
N THR A 658 2.52 -8.35 23.06
CA THR A 658 3.01 -9.44 22.20
C THR A 658 3.79 -8.94 21.00
N TRP A 659 3.37 -7.82 20.41
CA TRP A 659 4.08 -7.23 19.27
C TRP A 659 5.50 -6.78 19.64
N PHE A 660 5.66 -6.09 20.77
CA PHE A 660 6.99 -5.65 21.23
C PHE A 660 7.86 -6.82 21.66
N ALA A 661 7.27 -7.81 22.36
CA ALA A 661 7.97 -9.03 22.73
C ALA A 661 8.43 -9.83 21.51
N ALA A 662 7.62 -9.92 20.47
CA ALA A 662 7.99 -10.54 19.20
C ALA A 662 9.13 -9.80 18.49
N VAL A 663 9.10 -8.47 18.44
CA VAL A 663 10.19 -7.65 17.88
C VAL A 663 11.47 -7.84 18.68
N ALA A 664 11.39 -7.85 20.01
CA ALA A 664 12.54 -8.10 20.89
C ALA A 664 13.12 -9.52 20.68
N SER A 665 12.25 -10.54 20.54
CA SER A 665 12.64 -11.90 20.19
C SER A 665 13.43 -11.95 18.88
N ILE A 666 12.92 -11.31 17.83
CA ILE A 666 13.62 -11.21 16.53
C ILE A 666 14.97 -10.51 16.72
N GLY A 667 15.00 -9.39 17.45
CA GLY A 667 16.22 -8.66 17.74
C GLY A 667 17.29 -9.50 18.43
N LEU A 668 16.92 -10.28 19.47
CA LEU A 668 17.83 -11.21 20.13
C LEU A 668 18.32 -12.32 19.18
N CYS A 669 17.43 -12.92 18.40
CA CYS A 669 17.81 -13.92 17.41
C CYS A 669 18.81 -13.35 16.39
N ILE A 670 18.63 -12.11 15.93
CA ILE A 670 19.57 -11.43 15.03
C ILE A 670 20.94 -11.23 15.72
N ILE A 671 20.95 -10.76 16.99
CA ILE A 671 22.17 -10.58 17.77
C ILE A 671 22.89 -11.93 17.89
N PHE A 672 22.20 -12.99 18.25
CA PHE A 672 22.79 -14.33 18.38
C PHE A 672 23.30 -14.86 17.03
N THR A 673 22.56 -14.60 15.93
CA THR A 673 23.00 -14.98 14.59
C THR A 673 24.28 -14.24 14.20
N LEU A 674 24.34 -12.91 14.41
CA LEU A 674 25.50 -12.08 14.13
C LEU A 674 26.69 -12.37 15.05
N SER A 675 26.44 -12.94 16.24
CA SER A 675 27.49 -13.42 17.15
C SER A 675 28.03 -14.80 16.73
N GLY A 676 27.44 -15.45 15.72
CA GLY A 676 27.83 -16.80 15.29
C GLY A 676 27.40 -17.89 16.28
N MET A 677 26.29 -17.69 16.98
CA MET A 677 25.79 -18.59 18.04
C MET A 677 24.40 -19.16 17.78
N PHE A 678 23.75 -18.78 16.68
CA PHE A 678 22.39 -19.18 16.40
C PHE A 678 22.36 -20.25 15.32
N ALA A 679 21.91 -21.44 15.67
CA ALA A 679 21.89 -22.60 14.81
C ALA A 679 20.61 -22.65 13.93
N TRP A 680 20.68 -23.38 12.82
CA TRP A 680 19.53 -23.54 11.91
C TRP A 680 18.31 -24.19 12.58
N ASN A 681 18.51 -25.11 13.52
CA ASN A 681 17.41 -25.70 14.27
C ASN A 681 16.67 -24.70 15.19
N GLN A 682 17.23 -23.52 15.44
CA GLN A 682 16.62 -22.43 16.22
C GLN A 682 15.94 -21.39 15.31
N ALA A 683 16.12 -21.41 13.99
CA ALA A 683 15.59 -20.42 13.06
C ALA A 683 14.06 -20.24 13.16
N TRP A 684 13.33 -21.26 13.59
CA TRP A 684 11.88 -21.20 13.80
C TRP A 684 11.45 -20.13 14.81
N PHE A 685 12.32 -19.74 15.77
CA PHE A 685 12.04 -18.63 16.69
C PHE A 685 11.74 -17.32 15.95
N ILE A 686 12.51 -17.02 14.90
CA ILE A 686 12.32 -15.81 14.08
C ILE A 686 10.96 -15.88 13.36
N PHE A 687 10.67 -16.99 12.68
CA PHE A 687 9.43 -17.16 11.93
C PHE A 687 8.20 -17.15 12.84
N ALA A 688 8.29 -17.82 14.01
CA ALA A 688 7.24 -17.79 15.00
C ALA A 688 7.00 -16.36 15.54
N ALA A 689 8.06 -15.62 15.84
CA ALA A 689 7.96 -14.25 16.32
C ALA A 689 7.33 -13.32 15.26
N ILE A 690 7.68 -13.47 13.97
CA ILE A 690 7.04 -12.71 12.88
C ILE A 690 5.52 -12.97 12.86
N LEU A 691 5.09 -14.22 13.00
CA LEU A 691 3.66 -14.56 13.05
C LEU A 691 2.96 -13.93 14.27
N MET A 692 3.65 -13.80 15.41
CA MET A 692 3.09 -13.19 16.62
C MET A 692 2.82 -11.69 16.45
N MET A 693 3.54 -10.99 15.58
CA MET A 693 3.31 -9.57 15.27
C MET A 693 1.92 -9.31 14.67
N GLY A 694 1.27 -10.33 14.12
CA GLY A 694 -0.09 -10.25 13.57
C GLY A 694 -1.22 -10.09 14.59
N GLY A 695 -0.92 -9.83 15.87
CA GLY A 695 -1.94 -9.59 16.90
C GLY A 695 -2.34 -10.85 17.68
N ALA A 696 -1.49 -11.86 17.70
CA ALA A 696 -1.72 -13.13 18.42
C ALA A 696 -1.99 -12.96 19.92
N GLY A 697 -1.55 -11.89 20.55
CA GLY A 697 -1.77 -11.59 21.97
C GLY A 697 -3.20 -11.22 22.34
N ARG A 698 -4.06 -10.90 21.37
CA ARG A 698 -5.47 -10.58 21.61
C ARG A 698 -6.32 -11.83 21.84
N ALA A 699 -5.91 -12.97 21.29
CA ALA A 699 -6.60 -14.23 21.52
C ALA A 699 -6.15 -14.86 22.82
N PHE A 700 -7.04 -14.91 23.81
CA PHE A 700 -6.76 -15.44 25.15
C PHE A 700 -5.48 -14.87 25.80
N GLY A 701 -5.24 -13.55 25.63
CA GLY A 701 -4.09 -12.87 26.17
C GLY A 701 -4.42 -11.46 26.66
N LEU A 702 -3.51 -10.89 27.46
CA LEU A 702 -3.66 -9.58 28.09
C LEU A 702 -3.71 -8.42 27.07
N ASP A 703 -3.27 -8.63 25.82
CA ASP A 703 -3.32 -7.61 24.76
C ASP A 703 -4.75 -7.19 24.38
N SER A 704 -5.75 -8.00 24.72
CA SER A 704 -7.16 -7.61 24.61
C SER A 704 -7.51 -6.37 25.46
N PHE A 705 -6.79 -6.17 26.58
CA PHE A 705 -6.97 -5.04 27.50
C PHE A 705 -5.87 -3.99 27.35
N THR A 706 -4.61 -4.43 27.25
CA THR A 706 -3.44 -3.54 27.28
C THR A 706 -3.25 -2.75 26.00
N VAL A 707 -3.53 -3.35 24.85
CA VAL A 707 -3.37 -2.66 23.55
C VAL A 707 -4.35 -1.48 23.40
N PRO A 708 -5.66 -1.60 23.70
CA PRO A 708 -6.57 -0.45 23.66
C PRO A 708 -6.15 0.67 24.63
N PHE A 709 -5.73 0.31 25.84
CA PHE A 709 -5.23 1.27 26.81
C PHE A 709 -3.99 2.01 26.31
N PHE A 710 -2.98 1.27 25.82
CA PHE A 710 -1.75 1.84 25.28
C PHE A 710 -2.01 2.75 24.08
N LYS A 711 -2.88 2.34 23.16
CA LYS A 711 -3.26 3.15 21.98
C LYS A 711 -3.88 4.48 22.40
N LYS A 712 -4.81 4.45 23.37
CA LYS A 712 -5.43 5.68 23.90
C LYS A 712 -4.40 6.59 24.57
N TRP A 713 -3.53 6.02 25.39
CA TRP A 713 -2.44 6.76 26.03
C TRP A 713 -1.48 7.36 24.99
N TRP A 714 -0.98 6.54 24.06
CA TRP A 714 -0.04 6.98 23.01
C TRP A 714 -0.63 8.11 22.18
N ASN A 715 -1.84 7.96 21.68
CA ASN A 715 -2.51 8.98 20.88
C ASN A 715 -2.71 10.30 21.63
N GLY A 716 -2.76 10.27 22.97
CA GLY A 716 -2.79 11.44 23.84
C GLY A 716 -1.46 12.15 24.01
N THR A 717 -0.32 11.52 23.66
CA THR A 717 1.00 12.10 23.87
C THR A 717 1.30 13.25 22.91
N LYS A 718 2.12 14.20 23.35
CA LYS A 718 2.62 15.31 22.50
C LYS A 718 3.43 14.79 21.30
N VAL A 719 4.13 13.67 21.47
CA VAL A 719 4.94 13.04 20.42
C VAL A 719 4.03 12.51 19.32
N ALA A 720 3.04 11.69 19.64
CA ALA A 720 2.09 11.14 18.65
C ALA A 720 1.39 12.26 17.85
N ARG A 721 0.91 13.29 18.56
CA ARG A 721 0.25 14.44 17.94
C ARG A 721 1.18 15.23 17.04
N ARG A 722 2.43 15.49 17.46
CA ARG A 722 3.40 16.27 16.67
C ARG A 722 3.90 15.52 15.43
N THR A 723 4.13 14.22 15.57
CA THR A 723 4.63 13.36 14.47
C THR A 723 3.52 12.79 13.60
N ARG A 724 2.25 12.89 14.05
CA ARG A 724 1.07 12.24 13.45
C ARG A 724 1.19 10.71 13.37
N LEU A 725 1.97 10.13 14.27
CA LEU A 725 2.11 8.67 14.42
C LEU A 725 1.04 8.19 15.41
N TYR A 726 -0.18 8.04 14.96
CA TYR A 726 -1.25 7.52 15.79
C TYR A 726 -1.32 5.99 15.72
N ALA A 727 -1.63 5.36 16.81
CA ALA A 727 -1.82 3.91 16.88
C ALA A 727 -3.20 3.47 16.36
N ASP A 728 -4.18 4.36 16.39
CA ASP A 728 -5.50 4.28 15.74
C ASP A 728 -5.94 5.70 15.36
N GLU A 729 -7.08 5.84 14.68
CA GLU A 729 -7.64 7.17 14.45
C GLU A 729 -7.87 7.91 15.76
N PRO A 730 -7.43 9.16 15.89
CA PRO A 730 -7.62 9.94 17.09
C PRO A 730 -9.12 10.19 17.31
N THR A 731 -9.64 9.80 18.48
CA THR A 731 -11.06 9.92 18.82
C THR A 731 -11.45 11.31 19.29
N LYS A 732 -10.45 12.20 19.57
CA LYS A 732 -10.66 13.61 19.99
C LYS A 732 -9.53 14.50 19.48
#